data_779e17092ef74229816e349098b63f1d
#
_entry.id   779e17092ef74229816e349098b63f1d
#
_cell.length_a   1.000
_cell.length_b   1.000
_cell.length_c   1.000
_cell.angle_alpha   90.00
_cell.angle_beta   90.00
_cell.angle_gamma   90.00
#
_symmetry.space_group_name_H-M   'P 1'
#
loop_
_entity.id
_entity.type
_entity.pdbx_description
1 polymer ?
#
loop_
_entity_poly.entity_id
_entity_poly.type
_entity_poly.pdbx_seq_one_letter_code
_entity_poly.pdbx_strand_id
1 'polypeptide(L)'
;MVGRINNKEGDGSKSEKLANALENSQPIIIVTIQTFPFVLKAIENSVSLKQRKYAVIADEAHSSQSGSTARQLKEVLMSEEMDNDVVLSSEDILDATIAARKGSSNLNYYAFTATPKSKTLELFGRRPRPDEPASKTNKPEAFHVYSMRQAIEEGFILDVLKNYTNYKVAYQLLQKLEDKDREVDSKRAKIKLNQWVTLHDHNISQKVKVIVEHFRKHVMHLLGGQAKAMVVTSSRKAAVRYKLAFDKYISENNYQKISAMVAFSGEVEFQEGDHNSLALLNQKFTEINMNPGLKGRDMRKAFDSDDYQVMLVANKFQTGFDQPKLCAMYVDKALGGVECVQTLSRLNRTYPGKAESGTFVLDFYNDPDEILGAFQPYFQTAELTDVSDPQQVFDLFEKLRATQIFQWHEVEQFCEAFFIKNKSNAAISNICKPAVERWKKRYLMAIDAYLTAKEMFERTKKTGDTVLITNAENSFKACKQEKDRLEIFKKDLGSFVRFYEFMSQIVEYDDKDLEKLSLFARHLRPLLHEQRLEEDEVDLSNVEMSHYRLSKIHEQDLRLQEETPDYTLDASNDIGTAKAKDKKEEFLSQVLSRMNELFISDHLTDKDMISNAFSVYNKITENENVMTQIKNNPPEQAILGDFLQAVDNAVMDSNDARQEFMLQYLSVPVRAKGFAYLMFDMLTGKIALPT
;
A
#
# COMPACT_ATOMS: atom_id res chain seq x y z
N MET A 1 15.95 -0.18 -38.14
CA MET A 1 14.90 -1.17 -37.86
C MET A 1 14.88 -1.40 -36.35
N VAL A 2 13.73 -1.48 -35.71
CA VAL A 2 13.60 -1.71 -34.26
C VAL A 2 13.44 -3.21 -34.03
N GLY A 3 14.33 -3.83 -33.23
CA GLY A 3 14.24 -5.23 -32.83
C GLY A 3 13.54 -5.37 -31.48
N ARG A 4 12.47 -6.18 -31.40
CA ARG A 4 11.79 -6.51 -30.13
C ARG A 4 12.10 -7.96 -29.76
N ILE A 5 12.72 -8.16 -28.61
CA ILE A 5 13.05 -9.49 -28.11
C ILE A 5 11.91 -10.02 -27.24
N ASN A 6 11.17 -10.99 -27.77
CA ASN A 6 10.06 -11.66 -27.06
C ASN A 6 10.05 -13.17 -27.35
N ASN A 7 9.23 -13.93 -26.61
CA ASN A 7 9.12 -15.38 -26.78
C ASN A 7 8.18 -15.82 -27.92
N LYS A 8 7.42 -14.88 -28.50
CA LYS A 8 6.32 -15.20 -29.43
C LYS A 8 6.73 -15.10 -30.91
N GLU A 9 7.83 -14.44 -31.22
CA GLU A 9 8.27 -14.16 -32.59
C GLU A 9 9.64 -14.79 -32.84
N GLY A 10 9.76 -15.66 -33.85
CA GLY A 10 11.00 -16.31 -34.30
C GLY A 10 11.44 -17.48 -33.44
N ASP A 11 12.32 -18.33 -33.97
CA ASP A 11 12.91 -19.46 -33.29
C ASP A 11 14.10 -19.08 -32.41
N GLY A 12 14.39 -19.85 -31.36
CA GLY A 12 15.50 -19.65 -30.45
C GLY A 12 15.15 -19.00 -29.11
N SER A 13 16.09 -19.07 -28.17
CA SER A 13 15.99 -18.45 -26.85
C SER A 13 16.05 -16.92 -26.92
N LYS A 14 15.58 -16.23 -25.88
CA LYS A 14 15.69 -14.76 -25.82
C LYS A 14 17.14 -14.30 -25.87
N SER A 15 18.06 -15.07 -25.30
CA SER A 15 19.50 -14.77 -25.28
C SER A 15 20.08 -14.83 -26.69
N GLU A 16 19.75 -15.88 -27.46
CA GLU A 16 20.20 -16.02 -28.86
C GLU A 16 19.63 -14.91 -29.76
N LYS A 17 18.33 -14.61 -29.62
CA LYS A 17 17.70 -13.50 -30.37
C LYS A 17 18.37 -12.17 -30.08
N LEU A 18 18.75 -11.95 -28.79
CA LEU A 18 19.44 -10.75 -28.38
C LEU A 18 20.88 -10.69 -28.92
N ALA A 19 21.63 -11.78 -28.81
CA ALA A 19 22.99 -11.88 -29.35
C ALA A 19 22.99 -11.59 -30.87
N ASN A 20 22.10 -12.23 -31.61
CA ASN A 20 21.92 -12.01 -33.04
C ASN A 20 21.55 -10.54 -33.40
N ALA A 21 20.68 -9.91 -32.58
CA ALA A 21 20.31 -8.52 -32.79
C ALA A 21 21.49 -7.56 -32.55
N LEU A 22 22.32 -7.83 -31.55
CA LEU A 22 23.53 -7.07 -31.27
C LEU A 22 24.60 -7.27 -32.35
N GLU A 23 24.85 -8.50 -32.78
CA GLU A 23 25.81 -8.83 -33.83
C GLU A 23 25.43 -8.22 -35.18
N ASN A 24 24.14 -8.28 -35.53
CA ASN A 24 23.59 -7.66 -36.72
C ASN A 24 23.46 -6.12 -36.65
N SER A 25 24.00 -5.50 -35.61
CA SER A 25 24.03 -4.05 -35.41
C SER A 25 22.64 -3.39 -35.53
N GLN A 26 21.61 -4.00 -34.94
CA GLN A 26 20.30 -3.37 -34.87
C GLN A 26 20.40 -2.07 -34.06
N PRO A 27 19.98 -0.91 -34.63
CA PRO A 27 20.19 0.38 -33.98
C PRO A 27 19.36 0.57 -32.72
N ILE A 28 18.19 -0.07 -32.62
CA ILE A 28 17.30 -0.02 -31.44
C ILE A 28 16.84 -1.43 -31.09
N ILE A 29 17.11 -1.85 -29.87
CA ILE A 29 16.72 -3.17 -29.34
C ILE A 29 15.85 -2.95 -28.10
N ILE A 30 14.61 -3.44 -28.12
CA ILE A 30 13.68 -3.35 -26.99
C ILE A 30 13.69 -4.67 -26.22
N VAL A 31 14.05 -4.63 -24.95
CA VAL A 31 14.12 -5.78 -24.07
C VAL A 31 13.36 -5.51 -22.78
N THR A 32 12.92 -6.57 -22.09
CA THR A 32 12.43 -6.44 -20.72
C THR A 32 13.61 -6.40 -19.76
N ILE A 33 13.40 -5.82 -18.56
CA ILE A 33 14.43 -5.76 -17.53
C ILE A 33 14.99 -7.15 -17.15
N GLN A 34 14.16 -8.20 -17.21
CA GLN A 34 14.59 -9.58 -16.96
C GLN A 34 15.52 -10.13 -18.07
N THR A 35 15.47 -9.56 -19.26
CA THR A 35 16.33 -9.96 -20.37
C THR A 35 17.63 -9.17 -20.41
N PHE A 36 17.70 -8.03 -19.72
CA PHE A 36 18.85 -7.14 -19.74
C PHE A 36 20.17 -7.78 -19.27
N PRO A 37 20.22 -8.64 -18.25
CA PRO A 37 21.45 -9.34 -17.86
C PRO A 37 22.12 -10.12 -19.00
N PHE A 38 21.33 -10.69 -19.92
CA PHE A 38 21.85 -11.39 -21.09
C PHE A 38 22.50 -10.44 -22.12
N VAL A 39 22.10 -9.15 -22.13
CA VAL A 39 22.75 -8.12 -22.95
C VAL A 39 24.20 -7.94 -22.53
N LEU A 40 24.41 -7.77 -21.21
CA LEU A 40 25.74 -7.57 -20.65
C LEU A 40 26.65 -8.75 -20.97
N LYS A 41 26.15 -9.98 -20.74
CA LYS A 41 26.87 -11.21 -21.06
C LYS A 41 27.21 -11.35 -22.53
N ALA A 42 26.26 -11.07 -23.43
CA ALA A 42 26.50 -11.13 -24.87
C ALA A 42 27.60 -10.12 -25.31
N ILE A 43 27.62 -8.93 -24.70
CA ILE A 43 28.64 -7.92 -24.96
C ILE A 43 30.02 -8.38 -24.44
N GLU A 44 30.06 -8.94 -23.22
CA GLU A 44 31.31 -9.41 -22.60
C GLU A 44 31.94 -10.60 -23.32
N ASN A 45 31.15 -11.48 -23.91
CA ASN A 45 31.65 -12.69 -24.59
C ASN A 45 32.12 -12.44 -26.02
N SER A 46 31.86 -11.28 -26.60
CA SER A 46 32.24 -10.94 -27.99
C SER A 46 33.22 -9.78 -28.05
N VAL A 47 34.42 -10.02 -28.61
CA VAL A 47 35.43 -8.97 -28.81
C VAL A 47 34.91 -7.83 -29.68
N SER A 48 34.11 -8.14 -30.70
CA SER A 48 33.54 -7.13 -31.61
C SER A 48 32.48 -6.26 -30.92
N LEU A 49 31.71 -6.81 -29.97
CA LEU A 49 30.70 -6.09 -29.23
C LEU A 49 31.31 -5.24 -28.12
N LYS A 50 32.40 -5.66 -27.49
CA LYS A 50 33.16 -4.86 -26.50
C LYS A 50 33.66 -3.52 -27.03
N GLN A 51 33.97 -3.45 -28.30
CA GLN A 51 34.51 -2.23 -28.92
C GLN A 51 33.40 -1.22 -29.29
N ARG A 52 32.15 -1.61 -29.26
CA ARG A 52 31.02 -0.73 -29.59
C ARG A 52 30.54 0.03 -28.37
N LYS A 53 29.99 1.23 -28.57
CA LYS A 53 29.35 2.03 -27.54
C LYS A 53 27.84 1.81 -27.57
N TYR A 54 27.25 1.65 -26.40
CA TYR A 54 25.81 1.44 -26.26
C TYR A 54 25.18 2.51 -25.38
N ALA A 55 23.95 2.88 -25.70
CA ALA A 55 23.08 3.67 -24.83
C ALA A 55 21.97 2.76 -24.29
N VAL A 56 21.92 2.60 -22.99
CA VAL A 56 20.86 1.87 -22.29
C VAL A 56 19.83 2.88 -21.78
N ILE A 57 18.62 2.82 -22.34
CA ILE A 57 17.51 3.69 -21.95
C ILE A 57 16.58 2.89 -21.04
N ALA A 58 16.53 3.25 -19.77
CA ALA A 58 15.63 2.66 -18.78
C ALA A 58 14.37 3.54 -18.64
N ASP A 59 13.24 3.02 -19.08
CA ASP A 59 11.95 3.64 -18.87
C ASP A 59 11.38 3.19 -17.50
N GLU A 60 10.62 4.06 -16.84
CA GLU A 60 10.10 3.85 -15.48
C GLU A 60 11.21 3.43 -14.49
N ALA A 61 12.33 4.15 -14.52
CA ALA A 61 13.56 3.79 -13.80
C ALA A 61 13.39 3.65 -12.28
N HIS A 62 12.35 4.25 -11.69
CA HIS A 62 12.00 4.09 -10.28
C HIS A 62 11.63 2.64 -9.90
N SER A 63 11.23 1.80 -10.87
CA SER A 63 10.88 0.38 -10.67
C SER A 63 12.06 -0.57 -10.93
N SER A 64 13.07 -0.13 -11.69
CA SER A 64 14.21 -0.96 -12.12
C SER A 64 15.25 -1.22 -11.03
N GLN A 65 15.11 -0.59 -9.86
CA GLN A 65 16.10 -0.51 -8.78
C GLN A 65 15.96 -1.57 -7.70
N SER A 66 15.06 -2.53 -7.85
CA SER A 66 15.11 -3.68 -6.97
C SER A 66 16.36 -4.48 -7.32
N GLY A 67 17.24 -4.73 -6.36
CA GLY A 67 18.46 -5.54 -6.50
C GLY A 67 18.27 -6.94 -7.13
N SER A 68 17.05 -7.22 -7.59
CA SER A 68 16.68 -8.37 -8.40
C SER A 68 17.40 -8.44 -9.76
N THR A 69 17.83 -7.31 -10.35
CA THR A 69 18.52 -7.31 -11.66
C THR A 69 19.93 -7.85 -11.54
N ALA A 70 20.67 -7.49 -10.48
CA ALA A 70 21.98 -8.06 -10.16
C ALA A 70 21.87 -9.56 -9.80
N ARG A 71 20.77 -9.96 -9.13
CA ARG A 71 20.46 -11.36 -8.85
C ARG A 71 20.16 -12.16 -10.11
N GLN A 72 19.37 -11.62 -11.03
CA GLN A 72 19.04 -12.28 -12.30
C GLN A 72 20.28 -12.41 -13.19
N LEU A 73 21.18 -11.42 -13.15
CA LEU A 73 22.49 -11.53 -13.78
C LEU A 73 23.27 -12.73 -13.23
N LYS A 74 23.29 -12.93 -11.92
CA LYS A 74 23.92 -14.08 -11.28
C LYS A 74 23.29 -15.41 -11.64
N GLU A 75 21.95 -15.51 -11.54
CA GLU A 75 21.21 -16.73 -11.90
C GLU A 75 21.45 -17.12 -13.36
N VAL A 76 21.60 -16.12 -14.24
CA VAL A 76 21.88 -16.33 -15.65
C VAL A 76 23.33 -16.72 -15.92
N LEU A 77 24.29 -16.03 -15.30
CA LEU A 77 25.72 -16.41 -15.40
C LEU A 77 25.97 -17.84 -14.91
N MET A 78 25.16 -18.31 -13.99
CA MET A 78 25.27 -19.65 -13.42
C MET A 78 24.52 -20.75 -14.18
N SER A 79 23.46 -20.40 -14.92
CA SER A 79 22.61 -21.42 -15.57
C SER A 79 23.10 -21.86 -16.95
N GLU A 80 23.90 -21.06 -17.66
CA GLU A 80 24.21 -21.33 -19.08
C GLU A 80 25.67 -21.66 -19.41
N GLU A 81 26.65 -21.49 -18.51
CA GLU A 81 28.07 -21.53 -18.88
C GLU A 81 28.94 -22.70 -18.45
N MET A 82 28.37 -23.82 -18.12
CA MET A 82 29.22 -24.95 -17.77
C MET A 82 29.08 -26.12 -18.76
N ASP A 83 29.40 -25.85 -19.97
CA ASP A 83 29.69 -26.89 -20.96
C ASP A 83 31.17 -26.92 -21.31
N ASN A 84 32.04 -26.88 -20.34
CA ASN A 84 33.45 -27.31 -20.49
C ASN A 84 34.17 -27.24 -19.13
N ASP A 85 34.55 -28.36 -18.58
CA ASP A 85 35.63 -28.81 -17.69
C ASP A 85 36.46 -27.83 -16.81
N VAL A 86 36.01 -26.60 -16.58
CA VAL A 86 36.64 -25.69 -15.62
C VAL A 86 35.75 -25.54 -14.39
N VAL A 87 36.14 -26.21 -13.32
CA VAL A 87 35.54 -26.02 -11.98
C VAL A 87 35.97 -24.64 -11.47
N LEU A 88 35.19 -23.62 -11.73
CA LEU A 88 35.38 -22.30 -11.08
C LEU A 88 35.11 -22.45 -9.58
N SER A 89 35.99 -21.93 -8.75
CA SER A 89 35.76 -21.89 -7.30
C SER A 89 34.65 -20.91 -6.98
N SER A 90 33.99 -21.09 -5.83
CA SER A 90 32.96 -20.13 -5.34
C SER A 90 33.48 -18.69 -5.22
N GLU A 91 34.82 -18.55 -4.98
CA GLU A 91 35.48 -17.26 -4.92
C GLU A 91 35.64 -16.61 -6.29
N ASP A 92 36.00 -17.39 -7.34
CA ASP A 92 36.09 -16.88 -8.71
C ASP A 92 34.75 -16.37 -9.23
N ILE A 93 33.64 -17.02 -8.84
CA ILE A 93 32.28 -16.60 -9.19
C ILE A 93 31.88 -15.32 -8.42
N LEU A 94 32.28 -15.21 -7.15
CA LEU A 94 32.09 -13.99 -6.36
C LEU A 94 32.90 -12.83 -6.96
N ASP A 95 34.16 -13.05 -7.36
CA ASP A 95 34.97 -12.02 -8.03
C ASP A 95 34.34 -11.58 -9.37
N ALA A 96 33.90 -12.53 -10.19
CA ALA A 96 33.19 -12.23 -11.44
C ALA A 96 31.92 -11.44 -11.21
N THR A 97 31.20 -11.71 -10.10
CA THR A 97 30.00 -10.99 -9.74
C THR A 97 30.27 -9.55 -9.30
N ILE A 98 31.32 -9.35 -8.50
CA ILE A 98 31.77 -8.02 -8.08
C ILE A 98 32.27 -7.23 -9.29
N ALA A 99 33.05 -7.87 -10.17
CA ALA A 99 33.53 -7.27 -11.41
C ALA A 99 32.39 -6.86 -12.37
N ALA A 100 31.35 -7.67 -12.49
CA ALA A 100 30.18 -7.35 -13.33
C ALA A 100 29.39 -6.13 -12.82
N ARG A 101 29.51 -5.76 -11.54
CA ARG A 101 28.91 -4.55 -10.98
C ARG A 101 29.71 -3.28 -11.28
N LYS A 102 31.02 -3.39 -11.53
CA LYS A 102 31.89 -2.24 -11.79
C LYS A 102 31.58 -1.48 -13.08
N GLY A 103 30.62 -1.95 -13.85
CA GLY A 103 30.16 -1.31 -15.06
C GLY A 103 31.11 -1.48 -16.25
N SER A 104 30.54 -1.53 -17.42
CA SER A 104 31.29 -1.60 -18.66
C SER A 104 31.52 -0.19 -19.19
N SER A 105 32.77 0.19 -19.47
CA SER A 105 33.16 1.52 -19.97
C SER A 105 32.52 1.90 -21.32
N ASN A 106 31.91 0.94 -22.00
CA ASN A 106 31.24 1.13 -23.27
C ASN A 106 29.71 1.27 -23.18
N LEU A 107 29.14 1.28 -21.96
CA LEU A 107 27.71 1.43 -21.69
C LEU A 107 27.41 2.80 -21.04
N ASN A 108 26.49 3.55 -21.64
CA ASN A 108 25.96 4.76 -21.05
C ASN A 108 24.49 4.54 -20.67
N TYR A 109 24.11 4.89 -19.45
CA TYR A 109 22.77 4.70 -18.92
C TYR A 109 21.99 6.01 -18.89
N TYR A 110 20.77 5.96 -19.39
CA TYR A 110 19.81 7.07 -19.36
C TYR A 110 18.53 6.58 -18.72
N ALA A 111 18.16 7.17 -17.60
CA ALA A 111 16.98 6.82 -16.83
C ALA A 111 15.87 7.86 -17.00
N PHE A 112 14.70 7.43 -17.42
CA PHE A 112 13.51 8.26 -17.53
C PHE A 112 12.47 7.81 -16.49
N THR A 113 11.89 8.75 -15.77
CA THR A 113 10.81 8.49 -14.82
C THR A 113 10.02 9.76 -14.52
N ALA A 114 8.71 9.65 -14.39
CA ALA A 114 7.86 10.72 -13.91
C ALA A 114 7.86 10.83 -12.36
N THR A 115 8.34 9.79 -11.65
CA THR A 115 8.29 9.69 -10.19
C THR A 115 9.64 9.25 -9.62
N PRO A 116 10.68 10.11 -9.68
CA PRO A 116 12.00 9.77 -9.14
C PRO A 116 11.91 9.52 -7.64
N LYS A 117 12.64 8.50 -7.18
CA LYS A 117 12.90 8.23 -5.76
C LYS A 117 14.31 8.67 -5.40
N SER A 118 14.62 8.81 -4.11
CA SER A 118 15.98 9.13 -3.66
C SER A 118 17.02 8.20 -4.30
N LYS A 119 16.76 6.89 -4.27
CA LYS A 119 17.62 5.89 -4.92
C LYS A 119 17.81 6.07 -6.43
N THR A 120 16.80 6.59 -7.13
CA THR A 120 16.90 6.87 -8.57
C THR A 120 17.89 7.99 -8.83
N LEU A 121 17.81 9.05 -8.03
CA LEU A 121 18.73 10.18 -8.10
C LEU A 121 20.15 9.78 -7.69
N GLU A 122 20.31 8.97 -6.64
CA GLU A 122 21.61 8.48 -6.22
C GLU A 122 22.31 7.59 -7.29
N LEU A 123 21.54 6.77 -8.04
CA LEU A 123 22.09 5.86 -9.06
C LEU A 123 22.34 6.55 -10.40
N PHE A 124 21.44 7.41 -10.86
CA PHE A 124 21.45 7.96 -12.21
C PHE A 124 21.65 9.48 -12.24
N GLY A 125 21.57 10.14 -11.10
CA GLY A 125 21.75 11.57 -10.99
C GLY A 125 23.19 12.01 -11.28
N ARG A 126 23.35 13.25 -11.74
CA ARG A 126 24.63 13.87 -12.01
C ARG A 126 25.08 14.68 -10.79
N ARG A 127 26.26 14.38 -10.29
CA ARG A 127 26.87 15.20 -9.23
C ARG A 127 27.37 16.53 -9.79
N PRO A 128 27.13 17.66 -9.13
CA PRO A 128 27.68 18.96 -9.53
C PRO A 128 29.21 18.93 -9.66
N ARG A 129 29.88 18.21 -8.77
CA ARG A 129 31.34 17.96 -8.82
C ARG A 129 31.58 16.46 -9.07
N PRO A 130 31.73 16.04 -10.36
CA PRO A 130 31.83 14.64 -10.71
C PRO A 130 33.04 13.90 -10.11
N ASP A 131 34.13 14.62 -9.91
CA ASP A 131 35.41 14.09 -9.40
C ASP A 131 35.41 13.88 -7.87
N GLU A 132 34.42 14.41 -7.16
CA GLU A 132 34.25 14.23 -5.72
C GLU A 132 33.17 13.19 -5.43
N PRO A 133 33.28 12.43 -4.32
CA PRO A 133 32.22 11.51 -3.91
C PRO A 133 30.91 12.26 -3.59
N ALA A 134 29.79 11.54 -3.66
CA ALA A 134 28.52 12.08 -3.24
C ALA A 134 28.56 12.42 -1.75
N SER A 135 28.00 13.57 -1.38
CA SER A 135 27.98 14.09 -0.02
C SER A 135 26.82 15.09 0.14
N LYS A 136 26.56 15.59 1.36
CA LYS A 136 25.56 16.63 1.63
C LYS A 136 25.72 17.90 0.80
N THR A 137 26.96 18.22 0.39
CA THR A 137 27.31 19.40 -0.43
C THR A 137 27.57 19.05 -1.90
N ASN A 138 27.50 17.79 -2.29
CA ASN A 138 27.68 17.27 -3.64
C ASN A 138 26.67 16.18 -3.94
N LYS A 139 25.38 16.54 -3.79
CA LYS A 139 24.25 15.62 -3.98
C LYS A 139 24.02 15.33 -5.46
N PRO A 140 23.70 14.08 -5.83
CA PRO A 140 23.25 13.76 -7.17
C PRO A 140 21.92 14.48 -7.51
N GLU A 141 21.87 15.12 -8.65
CA GLU A 141 20.74 15.88 -9.17
C GLU A 141 20.25 15.27 -10.49
N ALA A 142 18.98 15.50 -10.83
CA ALA A 142 18.45 15.10 -12.13
C ALA A 142 19.19 15.82 -13.27
N PHE A 143 19.53 15.09 -14.33
CA PHE A 143 20.18 15.71 -15.51
C PHE A 143 19.29 16.74 -16.18
N HIS A 144 17.99 16.46 -16.28
CA HIS A 144 16.97 17.36 -16.81
C HIS A 144 15.64 17.05 -16.16
N VAL A 145 14.87 18.10 -15.85
CA VAL A 145 13.52 17.99 -15.30
C VAL A 145 12.52 18.65 -16.23
N TYR A 146 11.51 17.89 -16.65
CA TYR A 146 10.28 18.38 -17.25
C TYR A 146 9.17 18.09 -16.26
N SER A 147 8.81 19.09 -15.45
CA SER A 147 7.93 18.90 -14.31
C SER A 147 6.47 18.66 -14.72
N MET A 148 5.69 18.04 -13.84
CA MET A 148 4.26 17.85 -14.04
C MET A 148 3.55 19.21 -14.22
N ARG A 149 3.94 20.22 -13.44
CA ARG A 149 3.44 21.58 -13.58
C ARG A 149 3.66 22.12 -15.00
N GLN A 150 4.88 22.05 -15.50
CA GLN A 150 5.20 22.54 -16.85
C GLN A 150 4.39 21.78 -17.92
N ALA A 151 4.23 20.48 -17.77
CA ALA A 151 3.46 19.65 -18.69
C ALA A 151 1.95 19.99 -18.70
N ILE A 152 1.40 20.41 -17.54
CA ILE A 152 0.02 20.91 -17.43
C ILE A 152 -0.10 22.29 -18.07
N GLU A 153 0.78 23.22 -17.77
CA GLU A 153 0.78 24.58 -18.32
C GLU A 153 0.94 24.60 -19.84
N GLU A 154 1.76 23.70 -20.39
CA GLU A 154 1.95 23.53 -21.83
C GLU A 154 0.84 22.70 -22.52
N GLY A 155 -0.10 22.14 -21.74
CA GLY A 155 -1.23 21.36 -22.26
C GLY A 155 -0.87 19.97 -22.77
N PHE A 156 0.29 19.40 -22.41
CA PHE A 156 0.66 18.02 -22.74
C PHE A 156 -0.09 17.01 -21.90
N ILE A 157 -0.44 17.38 -20.65
CA ILE A 157 -1.27 16.56 -19.76
C ILE A 157 -2.34 17.43 -19.10
N LEU A 158 -3.36 16.80 -18.53
CA LEU A 158 -4.44 17.45 -17.79
C LEU A 158 -4.18 17.38 -16.29
N ASP A 159 -4.66 18.40 -15.55
CA ASP A 159 -4.71 18.33 -14.09
C ASP A 159 -5.86 17.41 -13.65
N VAL A 160 -5.50 16.25 -13.09
CA VAL A 160 -6.46 15.21 -12.68
C VAL A 160 -7.09 15.47 -11.32
N LEU A 161 -6.52 16.40 -10.53
CA LEU A 161 -6.99 16.72 -9.17
C LEU A 161 -8.05 17.82 -9.14
N LYS A 162 -8.35 18.44 -10.27
CA LYS A 162 -9.28 19.58 -10.38
C LYS A 162 -10.72 19.22 -10.01
N ASN A 163 -11.20 18.02 -10.37
CA ASN A 163 -12.54 17.54 -10.03
C ASN A 163 -12.44 16.28 -9.15
N TYR A 164 -11.90 16.45 -7.97
CA TYR A 164 -11.76 15.39 -6.99
C TYR A 164 -12.96 15.40 -6.03
N THR A 165 -13.63 14.27 -5.91
CA THR A 165 -14.76 14.10 -4.99
C THR A 165 -14.46 12.98 -4.02
N ASN A 166 -14.47 13.30 -2.72
CA ASN A 166 -14.29 12.33 -1.66
C ASN A 166 -15.63 11.82 -1.14
N TYR A 167 -15.72 10.50 -0.94
CA TYR A 167 -16.82 9.82 -0.28
C TYR A 167 -16.34 9.14 0.98
N LYS A 168 -17.05 9.32 2.09
CA LYS A 168 -16.79 8.54 3.31
C LYS A 168 -17.85 7.46 3.51
N VAL A 169 -17.37 6.31 3.97
CA VAL A 169 -18.19 5.18 4.39
C VAL A 169 -18.29 5.21 5.91
N ALA A 170 -19.48 5.39 6.44
CA ALA A 170 -19.78 5.22 7.86
C ALA A 170 -20.51 3.88 8.06
N TYR A 171 -20.09 3.10 9.04
CA TYR A 171 -20.73 1.83 9.36
C TYR A 171 -20.66 1.55 10.86
N GLN A 172 -21.58 0.71 11.32
CA GLN A 172 -21.58 0.19 12.69
C GLN A 172 -21.60 -1.33 12.64
N LEU A 173 -20.69 -1.95 13.38
CA LEU A 173 -20.57 -3.39 13.49
C LEU A 173 -21.06 -3.83 14.86
N LEU A 174 -21.88 -4.87 14.90
CA LEU A 174 -22.37 -5.49 16.12
C LEU A 174 -21.98 -6.96 16.16
N GLN A 175 -21.72 -7.45 17.36
CA GLN A 175 -21.53 -8.87 17.63
C GLN A 175 -22.87 -9.49 18.03
N LYS A 176 -23.30 -10.54 17.32
CA LYS A 176 -24.62 -11.16 17.53
C LYS A 176 -24.74 -11.92 18.85
N LEU A 177 -23.63 -12.44 19.37
CA LEU A 177 -23.59 -13.32 20.55
C LEU A 177 -22.49 -12.83 21.50
N GLU A 178 -22.89 -12.22 22.62
CA GLU A 178 -21.96 -11.73 23.65
C GLU A 178 -21.18 -12.86 24.35
N ASP A 179 -21.78 -14.06 24.47
CA ASP A 179 -21.17 -15.22 25.15
C ASP A 179 -19.95 -15.83 24.43
N LYS A 180 -19.62 -15.37 23.22
CA LYS A 180 -18.48 -15.83 22.42
C LYS A 180 -17.39 -14.78 22.21
N ASP A 181 -17.35 -13.77 23.07
CA ASP A 181 -16.30 -12.76 23.01
C ASP A 181 -14.95 -13.39 23.36
N ARG A 182 -13.98 -13.27 22.42
CA ARG A 182 -12.64 -13.85 22.53
C ARG A 182 -11.59 -12.76 22.49
N GLU A 183 -10.51 -12.98 23.20
CA GLU A 183 -9.31 -12.16 23.05
C GLU A 183 -8.67 -12.44 21.68
N VAL A 184 -8.42 -11.38 20.92
CA VAL A 184 -7.83 -11.43 19.57
C VAL A 184 -6.73 -10.40 19.43
N ASP A 185 -5.77 -10.67 18.56
CA ASP A 185 -4.79 -9.64 18.17
C ASP A 185 -5.50 -8.44 17.56
N SER A 186 -5.49 -7.31 18.25
CA SER A 186 -6.22 -6.09 17.90
C SER A 186 -5.90 -5.59 16.49
N LYS A 187 -4.65 -5.72 16.05
CA LYS A 187 -4.24 -5.29 14.71
C LYS A 187 -4.77 -6.22 13.63
N ARG A 188 -4.73 -7.54 13.86
CA ARG A 188 -5.25 -8.55 12.93
C ARG A 188 -6.76 -8.45 12.83
N ALA A 189 -7.44 -8.28 13.95
CA ALA A 189 -8.89 -8.08 13.99
C ALA A 189 -9.30 -6.85 13.16
N LYS A 190 -8.62 -5.71 13.34
CA LYS A 190 -8.87 -4.49 12.53
C LYS A 190 -8.67 -4.74 11.04
N ILE A 191 -7.60 -5.42 10.64
CA ILE A 191 -7.32 -5.73 9.23
C ILE A 191 -8.43 -6.63 8.66
N LYS A 192 -8.81 -7.71 9.37
CA LYS A 192 -9.87 -8.62 8.91
C LYS A 192 -11.25 -7.94 8.87
N LEU A 193 -11.57 -7.12 9.88
CA LEU A 193 -12.81 -6.33 9.88
C LEU A 193 -12.87 -5.33 8.75
N ASN A 194 -11.78 -4.62 8.47
CA ASN A 194 -11.72 -3.72 7.32
C ASN A 194 -11.90 -4.48 5.99
N GLN A 195 -11.27 -5.65 5.83
CA GLN A 195 -11.47 -6.50 4.66
C GLN A 195 -12.92 -6.97 4.55
N TRP A 196 -13.53 -7.38 5.67
CA TRP A 196 -14.91 -7.82 5.75
C TRP A 196 -15.87 -6.72 5.30
N VAL A 197 -15.72 -5.47 5.82
CA VAL A 197 -16.52 -4.31 5.41
C VAL A 197 -16.30 -3.98 3.93
N THR A 198 -15.06 -3.98 3.48
CA THR A 198 -14.71 -3.67 2.07
C THR A 198 -15.35 -4.65 1.10
N LEU A 199 -15.41 -5.94 1.47
CA LEU A 199 -16.02 -6.99 0.64
C LEU A 199 -17.53 -7.17 0.89
N HIS A 200 -18.14 -6.41 1.78
CA HIS A 200 -19.56 -6.55 2.11
C HIS A 200 -20.43 -6.17 0.91
N ASP A 201 -21.41 -7.03 0.57
CA ASP A 201 -22.27 -6.86 -0.63
C ASP A 201 -23.03 -5.54 -0.63
N HIS A 202 -23.54 -5.13 0.54
CA HIS A 202 -24.23 -3.84 0.66
C HIS A 202 -23.30 -2.67 0.36
N ASN A 203 -22.08 -2.66 0.93
CA ASN A 203 -21.07 -1.63 0.68
C ASN A 203 -20.75 -1.52 -0.82
N ILE A 204 -20.44 -2.65 -1.46
CA ILE A 204 -20.13 -2.69 -2.90
C ILE A 204 -21.34 -2.23 -3.73
N SER A 205 -22.54 -2.69 -3.42
CA SER A 205 -23.75 -2.32 -4.16
C SER A 205 -24.05 -0.82 -4.10
N GLN A 206 -23.87 -0.17 -2.94
CA GLN A 206 -24.05 1.26 -2.81
C GLN A 206 -23.01 2.06 -3.61
N LYS A 207 -21.74 1.65 -3.55
CA LYS A 207 -20.66 2.26 -4.35
C LYS A 207 -20.90 2.07 -5.85
N VAL A 208 -21.29 0.88 -6.28
CA VAL A 208 -21.64 0.60 -7.69
C VAL A 208 -22.78 1.49 -8.17
N LYS A 209 -23.82 1.68 -7.35
CA LYS A 209 -24.92 2.61 -7.66
C LYS A 209 -24.39 4.03 -7.91
N VAL A 210 -23.56 4.55 -7.00
CA VAL A 210 -22.96 5.90 -7.16
C VAL A 210 -22.12 5.97 -8.44
N ILE A 211 -21.26 4.97 -8.69
CA ILE A 211 -20.38 4.92 -9.84
C ILE A 211 -21.18 4.91 -11.16
N VAL A 212 -22.13 4.00 -11.29
CA VAL A 212 -22.93 3.85 -12.52
C VAL A 212 -23.76 5.09 -12.78
N GLU A 213 -24.42 5.66 -11.75
CA GLU A 213 -25.20 6.87 -11.92
C GLU A 213 -24.37 8.11 -12.22
N HIS A 214 -23.18 8.24 -11.59
CA HIS A 214 -22.24 9.30 -11.94
C HIS A 214 -21.73 9.15 -13.38
N PHE A 215 -21.30 7.95 -13.76
CA PHE A 215 -20.86 7.68 -15.14
C PHE A 215 -21.96 8.05 -16.15
N ARG A 216 -23.17 7.59 -15.91
CA ARG A 216 -24.31 7.84 -16.79
C ARG A 216 -24.64 9.32 -16.96
N LYS A 217 -24.62 10.09 -15.84
CA LYS A 217 -25.03 11.50 -15.83
C LYS A 217 -23.95 12.46 -16.28
N HIS A 218 -22.69 12.19 -15.94
CA HIS A 218 -21.60 13.15 -16.09
C HIS A 218 -20.53 12.75 -17.10
N VAL A 219 -20.35 11.45 -17.38
CA VAL A 219 -19.21 10.96 -18.17
C VAL A 219 -19.62 10.40 -19.52
N MET A 220 -20.66 9.58 -19.57
CA MET A 220 -21.01 8.77 -20.74
C MET A 220 -21.19 9.57 -22.03
N HIS A 221 -21.62 10.82 -21.95
CA HIS A 221 -21.89 11.69 -23.10
C HIS A 221 -20.63 12.44 -23.59
N LEU A 222 -19.55 12.45 -22.79
CA LEU A 222 -18.31 13.12 -23.17
C LEU A 222 -17.66 12.45 -24.37
N LEU A 223 -16.80 13.18 -25.06
CA LEU A 223 -16.10 12.71 -26.26
C LEU A 223 -17.03 12.12 -27.34
N GLY A 224 -18.22 12.70 -27.50
CA GLY A 224 -19.22 12.17 -28.42
C GLY A 224 -19.75 10.78 -28.04
N GLY A 225 -19.74 10.42 -26.77
CA GLY A 225 -20.17 9.11 -26.25
C GLY A 225 -19.06 8.06 -26.15
N GLN A 226 -17.80 8.42 -26.44
CA GLN A 226 -16.65 7.51 -26.41
C GLN A 226 -15.90 7.52 -25.06
N ALA A 227 -16.33 8.33 -24.10
CA ALA A 227 -15.67 8.44 -22.80
C ALA A 227 -15.64 7.10 -22.06
N LYS A 228 -14.52 6.82 -21.42
CA LYS A 228 -14.26 5.61 -20.64
C LYS A 228 -14.09 5.94 -19.17
N ALA A 229 -14.32 4.94 -18.32
CA ALA A 229 -14.06 5.03 -16.89
C ALA A 229 -13.29 3.80 -16.38
N MET A 230 -12.54 4.01 -15.29
CA MET A 230 -11.82 2.95 -14.59
C MET A 230 -12.24 2.90 -13.13
N VAL A 231 -12.48 1.71 -12.60
CA VAL A 231 -12.71 1.48 -11.16
C VAL A 231 -11.51 0.73 -10.59
N VAL A 232 -10.83 1.36 -9.66
CA VAL A 232 -9.63 0.79 -9.01
C VAL A 232 -10.05 0.14 -7.71
N THR A 233 -9.90 -1.17 -7.61
CA THR A 233 -10.33 -1.96 -6.45
C THR A 233 -9.15 -2.44 -5.61
N SER A 234 -9.37 -2.67 -4.32
CA SER A 234 -8.36 -3.05 -3.34
C SER A 234 -7.79 -4.47 -3.56
N SER A 235 -8.54 -5.36 -4.19
CA SER A 235 -8.15 -6.75 -4.37
C SER A 235 -8.86 -7.41 -5.56
N ARG A 236 -8.32 -8.57 -5.99
CA ARG A 236 -8.96 -9.39 -7.03
C ARG A 236 -10.36 -9.88 -6.60
N LYS A 237 -10.55 -10.23 -5.32
CA LYS A 237 -11.86 -10.60 -4.76
C LYS A 237 -12.85 -9.43 -4.85
N ALA A 238 -12.38 -8.21 -4.52
CA ALA A 238 -13.19 -7.01 -4.68
C ALA A 238 -13.56 -6.78 -6.15
N ALA A 239 -12.62 -6.88 -7.09
CA ALA A 239 -12.90 -6.70 -8.52
C ALA A 239 -13.98 -7.67 -9.05
N VAL A 240 -13.93 -8.95 -8.64
CA VAL A 240 -14.95 -9.93 -8.98
C VAL A 240 -16.32 -9.51 -8.42
N ARG A 241 -16.41 -9.14 -7.14
CA ARG A 241 -17.67 -8.70 -6.53
C ARG A 241 -18.21 -7.43 -7.16
N TYR A 242 -17.33 -6.47 -7.46
CA TYR A 242 -17.72 -5.26 -8.20
C TYR A 242 -18.32 -5.62 -9.57
N LYS A 243 -17.71 -6.53 -10.32
CA LYS A 243 -18.23 -6.96 -11.63
C LYS A 243 -19.62 -7.57 -11.52
N LEU A 244 -19.81 -8.47 -10.57
CA LEU A 244 -21.12 -9.09 -10.34
C LEU A 244 -22.19 -8.05 -9.93
N ALA A 245 -21.84 -7.10 -9.06
CA ALA A 245 -22.73 -6.03 -8.64
C ALA A 245 -23.04 -5.06 -9.79
N PHE A 246 -22.04 -4.74 -10.64
CA PHE A 246 -22.24 -3.92 -11.84
C PHE A 246 -23.22 -4.58 -12.81
N ASP A 247 -23.00 -5.85 -13.16
CA ASP A 247 -23.85 -6.58 -14.08
C ASP A 247 -25.28 -6.68 -13.56
N LYS A 248 -25.44 -6.93 -12.26
CA LYS A 248 -26.74 -6.94 -11.60
C LYS A 248 -27.42 -5.57 -11.69
N TYR A 249 -26.74 -4.49 -11.28
CA TYR A 249 -27.33 -3.14 -11.27
C TYR A 249 -27.70 -2.65 -12.67
N ILE A 250 -26.84 -2.88 -13.67
CA ILE A 250 -27.08 -2.52 -15.07
C ILE A 250 -28.28 -3.28 -15.61
N SER A 251 -28.41 -4.59 -15.32
CA SER A 251 -29.52 -5.42 -15.74
C SER A 251 -30.84 -4.98 -15.11
N GLU A 252 -30.86 -4.76 -13.78
CA GLU A 252 -32.06 -4.34 -13.04
C GLU A 252 -32.60 -3.00 -13.51
N ASN A 253 -31.73 -2.09 -13.95
CA ASN A 253 -32.11 -0.75 -14.44
C ASN A 253 -32.23 -0.67 -15.97
N ASN A 254 -32.03 -1.75 -16.70
CA ASN A 254 -32.10 -1.81 -18.19
C ASN A 254 -31.14 -0.82 -18.87
N TYR A 255 -29.92 -0.61 -18.34
CA TYR A 255 -28.92 0.29 -18.92
C TYR A 255 -28.13 -0.36 -20.05
N GLN A 256 -28.73 -0.47 -21.25
CA GLN A 256 -28.19 -1.20 -22.40
C GLN A 256 -26.89 -0.61 -22.98
N LYS A 257 -26.56 0.66 -22.70
CA LYS A 257 -25.38 1.35 -23.26
C LYS A 257 -24.17 1.36 -22.34
N ILE A 258 -24.25 0.68 -21.19
CA ILE A 258 -23.16 0.61 -20.22
C ILE A 258 -22.75 -0.85 -20.07
N SER A 259 -21.49 -1.14 -20.36
CA SER A 259 -20.93 -2.47 -20.19
C SER A 259 -19.60 -2.37 -19.46
N ALA A 260 -19.40 -3.23 -18.48
CA ALA A 260 -18.19 -3.27 -17.66
C ALA A 260 -17.36 -4.51 -17.98
N MET A 261 -16.02 -4.35 -18.07
CA MET A 261 -15.08 -5.47 -18.06
C MET A 261 -14.27 -5.48 -16.78
N VAL A 262 -13.76 -6.65 -16.40
CA VAL A 262 -12.88 -6.80 -15.24
C VAL A 262 -11.50 -7.30 -15.64
N ALA A 263 -10.45 -6.72 -15.03
CA ALA A 263 -9.07 -7.04 -15.33
C ALA A 263 -8.28 -7.35 -14.04
N PHE A 264 -7.80 -8.60 -13.93
CA PHE A 264 -6.93 -9.07 -12.87
C PHE A 264 -6.08 -10.25 -13.36
N SER A 265 -5.00 -10.59 -12.65
CA SER A 265 -4.15 -11.72 -13.04
C SER A 265 -4.43 -12.96 -12.20
N GLY A 266 -4.38 -14.14 -12.83
CA GLY A 266 -4.58 -15.44 -12.17
C GLY A 266 -6.05 -15.79 -11.91
N GLU A 267 -6.27 -16.73 -11.00
CA GLU A 267 -7.59 -17.18 -10.58
C GLU A 267 -7.99 -16.60 -9.23
N VAL A 268 -9.29 -16.48 -8.99
CA VAL A 268 -9.89 -16.04 -7.72
C VAL A 268 -10.86 -17.10 -7.25
N GLU A 269 -10.67 -17.54 -6.01
CA GLU A 269 -11.57 -18.43 -5.29
C GLU A 269 -11.97 -17.79 -3.96
N PHE A 270 -13.22 -17.94 -3.57
CA PHE A 270 -13.73 -17.50 -2.27
C PHE A 270 -13.68 -18.66 -1.28
N GLN A 271 -13.25 -18.36 -0.04
CA GLN A 271 -13.15 -19.33 1.05
C GLN A 271 -14.30 -19.12 2.05
N GLU A 272 -14.55 -20.13 2.88
CA GLU A 272 -15.36 -19.97 4.09
C GLU A 272 -14.75 -18.85 4.94
N GLY A 273 -15.50 -17.88 5.32
CA GLY A 273 -14.99 -16.69 6.04
C GLY A 273 -14.80 -15.44 5.17
N ASP A 274 -14.78 -15.56 3.83
CA ASP A 274 -15.06 -14.40 2.99
C ASP A 274 -16.56 -14.07 3.12
N HIS A 275 -16.88 -12.84 3.47
CA HIS A 275 -18.26 -12.44 3.78
C HIS A 275 -19.25 -12.77 2.64
N ASN A 276 -20.42 -13.31 3.01
CA ASN A 276 -21.50 -13.72 2.08
C ASN A 276 -21.03 -14.52 0.87
N SER A 277 -19.96 -15.29 1.04
CA SER A 277 -19.35 -16.05 -0.05
C SER A 277 -20.05 -17.38 -0.35
N LEU A 278 -21.09 -17.80 0.40
CA LEU A 278 -21.76 -19.08 0.22
C LEU A 278 -22.19 -19.35 -1.24
N ALA A 279 -22.72 -18.31 -1.92
CA ALA A 279 -23.08 -18.38 -3.33
C ALA A 279 -21.88 -18.42 -4.28
N LEU A 280 -20.70 -17.97 -3.82
CA LEU A 280 -19.46 -17.87 -4.62
C LEU A 280 -18.46 -18.98 -4.27
N LEU A 281 -18.71 -19.76 -3.22
CA LEU A 281 -17.87 -20.89 -2.82
C LEU A 281 -17.74 -21.91 -3.94
N ASN A 282 -16.55 -22.50 -4.05
CA ASN A 282 -16.22 -23.50 -5.06
C ASN A 282 -16.31 -23.02 -6.52
N GLN A 283 -16.50 -21.73 -6.75
CA GLN A 283 -16.44 -21.16 -8.09
C GLN A 283 -15.06 -20.54 -8.34
N LYS A 284 -14.51 -20.80 -9.53
CA LYS A 284 -13.26 -20.23 -10.01
C LYS A 284 -13.56 -19.07 -10.95
N PHE A 285 -13.06 -17.88 -10.58
CA PHE A 285 -13.21 -16.68 -11.39
C PHE A 285 -11.89 -16.34 -12.08
N THR A 286 -11.97 -16.17 -13.39
CA THR A 286 -10.85 -15.78 -14.26
C THR A 286 -11.27 -14.58 -15.11
N GLU A 287 -10.30 -13.85 -15.67
CA GLU A 287 -10.63 -12.79 -16.63
C GLU A 287 -11.48 -13.30 -17.81
N ILE A 288 -11.27 -14.55 -18.22
CA ILE A 288 -11.97 -15.13 -19.40
C ILE A 288 -13.43 -15.36 -19.07
N ASN A 289 -13.73 -16.05 -17.97
CA ASN A 289 -15.12 -16.38 -17.63
C ASN A 289 -15.92 -15.17 -17.12
N MET A 290 -15.23 -14.15 -16.55
CA MET A 290 -15.85 -12.90 -16.13
C MET A 290 -16.12 -11.90 -17.27
N ASN A 291 -15.48 -12.10 -18.43
CA ASN A 291 -15.65 -11.25 -19.62
C ASN A 291 -16.01 -12.08 -20.87
N PRO A 292 -17.15 -12.77 -20.91
CA PRO A 292 -17.51 -13.65 -22.02
C PRO A 292 -17.61 -12.92 -23.37
N GLY A 293 -17.91 -11.61 -23.33
CA GLY A 293 -17.99 -10.77 -24.54
C GLY A 293 -16.64 -10.49 -25.21
N LEU A 294 -15.51 -10.74 -24.54
CA LEU A 294 -14.19 -10.56 -25.15
C LEU A 294 -13.90 -11.54 -26.30
N LYS A 295 -14.41 -12.78 -26.22
CA LYS A 295 -14.21 -13.82 -27.25
C LYS A 295 -12.76 -13.97 -27.70
N GLY A 296 -11.79 -13.89 -26.76
CA GLY A 296 -10.35 -14.00 -27.03
C GLY A 296 -9.69 -12.74 -27.59
N ARG A 297 -10.39 -11.63 -27.73
CA ARG A 297 -9.79 -10.35 -28.13
C ARG A 297 -8.88 -9.80 -27.04
N ASP A 298 -7.85 -9.02 -27.44
CA ASP A 298 -7.04 -8.26 -26.50
C ASP A 298 -7.89 -7.25 -25.71
N MET A 299 -7.76 -7.25 -24.39
CA MET A 299 -8.58 -6.42 -23.49
C MET A 299 -8.43 -4.91 -23.76
N ARG A 300 -7.21 -4.45 -24.12
CA ARG A 300 -6.95 -3.03 -24.40
C ARG A 300 -7.69 -2.59 -25.66
N LYS A 301 -7.65 -3.41 -26.70
CA LYS A 301 -8.36 -3.15 -27.96
C LYS A 301 -9.88 -3.22 -27.76
N ALA A 302 -10.35 -4.19 -26.97
CA ALA A 302 -11.77 -4.30 -26.66
C ALA A 302 -12.27 -3.12 -25.81
N PHE A 303 -11.46 -2.62 -24.87
CA PHE A 303 -11.82 -1.43 -24.10
C PHE A 303 -11.79 -0.13 -24.91
N ASP A 304 -10.97 -0.04 -25.93
CA ASP A 304 -10.94 1.13 -26.82
C ASP A 304 -12.14 1.18 -27.77
N SER A 305 -12.79 0.05 -28.03
CA SER A 305 -14.02 -0.03 -28.81
C SER A 305 -15.26 0.40 -28.01
N ASP A 306 -16.41 0.50 -28.65
CA ASP A 306 -17.69 0.88 -28.02
C ASP A 306 -18.33 -0.25 -27.19
N ASP A 307 -17.72 -1.45 -27.17
CA ASP A 307 -18.29 -2.62 -26.45
C ASP A 307 -18.24 -2.47 -24.94
N TYR A 308 -17.26 -1.76 -24.41
CA TYR A 308 -17.07 -1.59 -22.98
C TYR A 308 -16.80 -0.13 -22.62
N GLN A 309 -17.50 0.40 -21.62
CA GLN A 309 -17.38 1.78 -21.16
C GLN A 309 -16.61 1.87 -19.84
N VAL A 310 -16.69 0.83 -18.99
CA VAL A 310 -16.07 0.81 -17.66
C VAL A 310 -15.12 -0.37 -17.53
N MET A 311 -13.93 -0.15 -16.99
CA MET A 311 -12.96 -1.19 -16.66
C MET A 311 -12.76 -1.27 -15.15
N LEU A 312 -13.02 -2.44 -14.57
CA LEU A 312 -12.78 -2.74 -13.16
C LEU A 312 -11.41 -3.39 -13.02
N VAL A 313 -10.51 -2.82 -12.22
CA VAL A 313 -9.11 -3.28 -12.14
C VAL A 313 -8.69 -3.62 -10.72
N ALA A 314 -7.87 -4.69 -10.59
CA ALA A 314 -7.16 -5.01 -9.37
C ALA A 314 -5.66 -5.18 -9.70
N ASN A 315 -4.85 -4.18 -9.41
CA ASN A 315 -3.42 -4.06 -9.71
C ASN A 315 -3.07 -4.05 -11.21
N LYS A 316 -3.74 -4.84 -12.04
CA LYS A 316 -3.54 -4.88 -13.49
C LYS A 316 -4.03 -3.58 -14.12
N PHE A 317 -3.27 -3.02 -15.06
CA PHE A 317 -3.55 -1.76 -15.76
C PHE A 317 -3.51 -0.47 -14.91
N GLN A 318 -3.20 -0.56 -13.63
CA GLN A 318 -2.89 0.64 -12.83
C GLN A 318 -1.59 1.30 -13.29
N THR A 319 -0.64 0.51 -13.81
CA THR A 319 0.59 0.98 -14.44
C THR A 319 0.70 0.44 -15.88
N GLY A 320 1.39 1.17 -16.78
CA GLY A 320 1.64 0.71 -18.13
C GLY A 320 0.41 0.58 -19.05
N PHE A 321 -0.71 1.23 -18.69
CA PHE A 321 -1.93 1.27 -19.50
C PHE A 321 -2.17 2.68 -20.02
N ASP A 322 -2.32 2.80 -21.33
CA ASP A 322 -2.59 4.07 -22.01
C ASP A 322 -3.98 4.02 -22.66
N GLN A 323 -4.89 4.88 -22.17
CA GLN A 323 -6.23 5.07 -22.69
C GLN A 323 -6.61 6.55 -22.62
N PRO A 324 -6.38 7.32 -23.69
CA PRO A 324 -6.64 8.76 -23.71
C PRO A 324 -8.13 9.13 -23.48
N LYS A 325 -9.07 8.25 -23.86
CA LYS A 325 -10.51 8.46 -23.67
C LYS A 325 -10.97 8.28 -22.22
N LEU A 326 -10.07 7.98 -21.28
CA LEU A 326 -10.40 7.80 -19.88
C LEU A 326 -10.77 9.16 -19.26
N CYS A 327 -12.03 9.36 -18.90
CA CYS A 327 -12.57 10.62 -18.33
C CYS A 327 -12.93 10.50 -16.84
N ALA A 328 -13.09 9.30 -16.31
CA ALA A 328 -13.39 9.13 -14.89
C ALA A 328 -12.57 7.99 -14.27
N MET A 329 -12.19 8.19 -13.03
CA MET A 329 -11.59 7.16 -12.18
C MET A 329 -12.34 7.09 -10.85
N TYR A 330 -12.73 5.88 -10.47
CA TYR A 330 -13.41 5.57 -9.22
C TYR A 330 -12.48 4.73 -8.37
N VAL A 331 -12.08 5.27 -7.22
CA VAL A 331 -11.03 4.67 -6.38
C VAL A 331 -11.64 4.06 -5.13
N ASP A 332 -11.51 2.74 -4.97
CA ASP A 332 -11.85 2.01 -3.74
C ASP A 332 -10.64 1.18 -3.27
N LYS A 333 -9.52 1.87 -3.11
CA LYS A 333 -8.24 1.31 -2.71
C LYS A 333 -7.41 2.37 -2.00
N ALA A 334 -6.66 1.95 -0.96
CA ALA A 334 -5.63 2.81 -0.39
C ALA A 334 -4.56 3.13 -1.44
N LEU A 335 -4.37 4.40 -1.74
CA LEU A 335 -3.33 4.90 -2.64
C LEU A 335 -2.37 5.78 -1.84
N GLY A 336 -1.06 5.54 -1.98
CA GLY A 336 -0.05 6.35 -1.30
C GLY A 336 1.21 6.55 -2.14
N GLY A 337 1.89 7.67 -1.94
CA GLY A 337 3.15 8.01 -2.59
C GLY A 337 3.12 7.81 -4.12
N VAL A 338 4.12 7.12 -4.65
CA VAL A 338 4.26 6.87 -6.10
C VAL A 338 3.05 6.15 -6.72
N GLU A 339 2.45 5.19 -6.00
CA GLU A 339 1.30 4.43 -6.52
C GLU A 339 0.09 5.34 -6.78
N CYS A 340 -0.12 6.32 -5.90
CA CYS A 340 -1.17 7.33 -6.06
C CYS A 340 -0.99 8.11 -7.38
N VAL A 341 0.17 8.70 -7.58
CA VAL A 341 0.49 9.49 -8.77
C VAL A 341 0.37 8.64 -10.04
N GLN A 342 0.95 7.44 -10.05
CA GLN A 342 0.92 6.56 -11.21
C GLN A 342 -0.49 6.08 -11.58
N THR A 343 -1.34 5.86 -10.58
CA THR A 343 -2.72 5.42 -10.80
C THR A 343 -3.56 6.57 -11.34
N LEU A 344 -3.58 7.71 -10.66
CA LEU A 344 -4.42 8.85 -11.04
C LEU A 344 -3.94 9.51 -12.35
N SER A 345 -2.64 9.52 -12.63
CA SER A 345 -2.08 10.03 -13.88
C SER A 345 -2.49 9.22 -15.13
N ARG A 346 -3.22 8.11 -15.02
CA ARG A 346 -3.88 7.49 -16.18
C ARG A 346 -4.98 8.37 -16.77
N LEU A 347 -5.55 9.27 -15.98
CA LEU A 347 -6.54 10.24 -16.42
C LEU A 347 -5.94 11.45 -17.16
N ASN A 348 -4.66 11.76 -16.96
CA ASN A 348 -4.06 13.01 -17.42
C ASN A 348 -3.79 13.07 -18.93
N ARG A 349 -4.03 11.98 -19.67
CA ARG A 349 -3.82 11.93 -21.12
C ARG A 349 -4.76 12.87 -21.86
N THR A 350 -4.20 13.67 -22.77
CA THR A 350 -4.99 14.54 -23.65
C THR A 350 -5.65 13.73 -24.77
N TYR A 351 -6.84 14.16 -25.18
CA TYR A 351 -7.57 13.61 -26.31
C TYR A 351 -8.42 14.72 -26.94
N PRO A 352 -8.66 14.74 -28.25
CA PRO A 352 -9.52 15.75 -28.88
C PRO A 352 -10.89 15.84 -28.21
N GLY A 353 -11.24 17.03 -27.71
CA GLY A 353 -12.49 17.28 -26.97
C GLY A 353 -12.46 16.90 -25.49
N LYS A 354 -11.37 16.35 -24.96
CA LYS A 354 -11.23 16.10 -23.53
C LYS A 354 -10.69 17.36 -22.84
N ALA A 355 -11.44 17.83 -21.83
CA ALA A 355 -11.08 18.98 -21.02
C ALA A 355 -10.91 18.57 -19.56
N GLU A 356 -10.22 19.38 -18.77
CA GLU A 356 -10.07 19.16 -17.32
C GLU A 356 -11.44 19.13 -16.62
N SER A 357 -12.37 20.00 -17.01
CA SER A 357 -13.75 20.02 -16.48
C SER A 357 -14.55 18.74 -16.76
N GLY A 358 -14.10 17.90 -17.69
CA GLY A 358 -14.68 16.60 -18.02
C GLY A 358 -13.87 15.41 -17.50
N THR A 359 -12.93 15.65 -16.57
CA THR A 359 -12.08 14.61 -16.00
C THR A 359 -12.38 14.51 -14.49
N PHE A 360 -12.83 13.34 -14.01
CA PHE A 360 -13.38 13.17 -12.67
C PHE A 360 -12.64 12.09 -11.89
N VAL A 361 -12.34 12.36 -10.62
CA VAL A 361 -11.90 11.36 -9.64
C VAL A 361 -12.96 11.30 -8.53
N LEU A 362 -13.55 10.12 -8.30
CA LEU A 362 -14.39 9.83 -7.13
C LEU A 362 -13.66 8.82 -6.26
N ASP A 363 -13.34 9.22 -5.04
CA ASP A 363 -12.56 8.41 -4.11
C ASP A 363 -13.42 7.99 -2.91
N PHE A 364 -13.46 6.66 -2.65
CA PHE A 364 -14.24 6.06 -1.57
C PHE A 364 -13.36 5.63 -0.39
N TYR A 365 -12.04 5.92 -0.44
CA TYR A 365 -11.11 5.38 0.53
C TYR A 365 -10.15 6.42 1.11
N ASN A 366 -9.54 7.24 0.26
CA ASN A 366 -8.40 8.06 0.65
C ASN A 366 -8.82 9.45 1.16
N ASP A 367 -7.97 10.02 2.00
CA ASP A 367 -8.09 11.41 2.42
C ASP A 367 -7.55 12.35 1.34
N PRO A 368 -8.24 13.48 1.03
CA PRO A 368 -7.77 14.45 0.04
C PRO A 368 -6.37 15.01 0.32
N ASP A 369 -6.03 15.25 1.60
CA ASP A 369 -4.72 15.79 1.98
C ASP A 369 -3.60 14.77 1.75
N GLU A 370 -3.88 13.47 1.96
CA GLU A 370 -2.93 12.40 1.64
C GLU A 370 -2.68 12.27 0.14
N ILE A 371 -3.73 12.42 -0.69
CA ILE A 371 -3.62 12.43 -2.15
C ILE A 371 -2.81 13.65 -2.60
N LEU A 372 -3.11 14.84 -2.10
CA LEU A 372 -2.37 16.06 -2.40
C LEU A 372 -0.89 15.91 -2.01
N GLY A 373 -0.63 15.44 -0.79
CA GLY A 373 0.72 15.17 -0.28
C GLY A 373 1.49 14.14 -1.12
N ALA A 374 0.81 13.18 -1.74
CA ALA A 374 1.44 12.22 -2.65
C ALA A 374 1.85 12.83 -4.00
N PHE A 375 1.14 13.87 -4.49
CA PHE A 375 1.44 14.55 -5.76
C PHE A 375 2.49 15.65 -5.62
N GLN A 376 2.55 16.35 -4.48
CA GLN A 376 3.47 17.48 -4.24
C GLN A 376 4.93 17.20 -4.63
N PRO A 377 5.54 16.04 -4.26
CA PRO A 377 6.93 15.73 -4.59
C PRO A 377 7.25 15.72 -6.09
N TYR A 378 6.23 15.51 -6.92
CA TYR A 378 6.38 15.31 -8.37
C TYR A 378 5.81 16.47 -9.20
N PHE A 379 5.20 17.44 -8.54
CA PHE A 379 4.62 18.60 -9.22
C PHE A 379 5.69 19.59 -9.70
N GLN A 380 6.72 19.78 -8.88
CA GLN A 380 7.89 20.58 -9.20
C GLN A 380 9.15 19.71 -9.27
N THR A 381 10.29 20.24 -8.86
CA THR A 381 11.55 19.50 -8.80
C THR A 381 11.72 18.88 -7.42
N ALA A 382 12.03 17.59 -7.37
CA ALA A 382 12.39 16.90 -6.15
C ALA A 382 13.92 16.87 -5.98
N GLU A 383 14.42 17.35 -4.85
CA GLU A 383 15.84 17.34 -4.49
C GLU A 383 16.12 16.35 -3.36
N LEU A 384 17.34 15.78 -3.33
CA LEU A 384 17.78 14.96 -2.22
C LEU A 384 18.06 15.79 -0.98
N THR A 385 17.57 15.35 0.18
CA THR A 385 17.93 15.95 1.50
C THR A 385 19.37 15.62 1.84
N ASP A 386 19.75 14.35 1.66
CA ASP A 386 21.07 13.80 2.01
C ASP A 386 21.42 12.63 1.04
N VAL A 387 22.58 12.02 1.21
CA VAL A 387 23.00 10.81 0.50
C VAL A 387 23.03 9.64 1.45
N SER A 388 22.79 8.43 0.93
CA SER A 388 22.88 7.19 1.73
C SER A 388 24.30 6.94 2.19
N ASP A 389 24.46 6.63 3.49
CA ASP A 389 25.79 6.38 4.09
C ASP A 389 26.25 4.94 3.83
N PRO A 390 27.35 4.74 3.06
CA PRO A 390 27.89 3.42 2.79
C PRO A 390 28.31 2.62 4.04
N GLN A 391 28.66 3.31 5.13
CA GLN A 391 29.11 2.67 6.37
C GLN A 391 28.00 1.85 7.03
N GLN A 392 26.76 2.20 6.83
CA GLN A 392 25.61 1.47 7.40
C GLN A 392 25.53 0.01 6.95
N VAL A 393 26.14 -0.35 5.81
CA VAL A 393 26.25 -1.75 5.38
C VAL A 393 27.07 -2.55 6.37
N PHE A 394 28.24 -2.02 6.78
CA PHE A 394 29.11 -2.65 7.74
C PHE A 394 28.51 -2.70 9.15
N ASP A 395 27.81 -1.64 9.54
CA ASP A 395 27.13 -1.60 10.86
C ASP A 395 26.06 -2.69 10.96
N LEU A 396 25.28 -2.89 9.88
CA LEU A 396 24.29 -3.97 9.80
C LEU A 396 24.94 -5.35 9.76
N PHE A 397 26.04 -5.49 9.02
CA PHE A 397 26.81 -6.73 8.93
C PHE A 397 27.29 -7.16 10.33
N GLU A 398 27.95 -6.27 11.06
CA GLU A 398 28.43 -6.55 12.42
C GLU A 398 27.28 -6.79 13.39
N LYS A 399 26.21 -6.02 13.31
CA LYS A 399 25.01 -6.22 14.11
C LYS A 399 24.41 -7.61 13.92
N LEU A 400 24.34 -8.11 12.68
CA LEU A 400 23.82 -9.44 12.37
C LEU A 400 24.75 -10.54 12.88
N ARG A 401 26.06 -10.40 12.72
CA ARG A 401 27.07 -11.35 13.25
C ARG A 401 27.03 -11.43 14.77
N ALA A 402 26.91 -10.30 15.44
CA ALA A 402 26.83 -10.21 16.90
C ALA A 402 25.63 -10.95 17.52
N THR A 403 24.60 -11.30 16.74
CA THR A 403 23.46 -12.08 17.22
C THR A 403 23.79 -13.53 17.49
N GLN A 404 24.82 -14.08 16.87
CA GLN A 404 25.23 -15.50 16.94
C GLN A 404 24.10 -16.48 16.54
N ILE A 405 23.15 -16.06 15.75
CA ILE A 405 22.09 -16.93 15.21
C ILE A 405 22.62 -17.82 14.12
N PHE A 406 23.55 -17.34 13.32
CA PHE A 406 24.29 -18.12 12.34
C PHE A 406 25.80 -18.09 12.65
N GLN A 407 26.50 -19.10 12.21
CA GLN A 407 27.96 -19.19 12.30
C GLN A 407 28.56 -18.89 10.93
N TRP A 408 29.79 -18.30 10.90
CA TRP A 408 30.36 -17.88 9.63
C TRP A 408 30.64 -19.04 8.67
N HIS A 409 31.08 -20.18 9.20
CA HIS A 409 31.27 -21.39 8.39
C HIS A 409 30.00 -21.88 7.69
N GLU A 410 28.80 -21.61 8.26
CA GLU A 410 27.53 -21.95 7.62
C GLU A 410 27.24 -21.05 6.41
N VAL A 411 27.67 -19.77 6.47
CA VAL A 411 27.62 -18.83 5.36
C VAL A 411 28.53 -19.28 4.24
N GLU A 412 29.78 -19.70 4.57
CA GLU A 412 30.73 -20.21 3.60
C GLU A 412 30.26 -21.51 2.94
N GLN A 413 29.82 -22.49 3.72
CA GLN A 413 29.26 -23.76 3.21
C GLN A 413 28.00 -23.51 2.34
N PHE A 414 27.19 -22.53 2.70
CA PHE A 414 26.05 -22.14 1.89
C PHE A 414 26.50 -21.61 0.54
N CYS A 415 27.45 -20.69 0.50
CA CYS A 415 27.95 -20.11 -0.74
C CYS A 415 28.63 -21.17 -1.62
N GLU A 416 29.46 -22.04 -1.06
CA GLU A 416 30.03 -23.18 -1.79
C GLU A 416 28.96 -24.05 -2.42
N ALA A 417 27.95 -24.42 -1.63
CA ALA A 417 26.86 -25.26 -2.10
C ALA A 417 25.93 -24.56 -3.12
N PHE A 418 25.74 -23.25 -2.96
CA PHE A 418 24.88 -22.46 -3.84
C PHE A 418 25.46 -22.36 -5.25
N PHE A 419 26.77 -22.37 -5.38
CA PHE A 419 27.46 -22.27 -6.66
C PHE A 419 27.70 -23.61 -7.37
N ILE A 420 27.44 -24.74 -6.72
CA ILE A 420 27.53 -26.07 -7.36
C ILE A 420 26.31 -26.32 -8.26
N LYS A 421 26.53 -26.63 -9.54
CA LYS A 421 25.49 -27.06 -10.49
C LYS A 421 24.71 -28.28 -9.96
N ASN A 422 23.41 -28.31 -10.17
CA ASN A 422 22.51 -29.42 -9.84
C ASN A 422 22.25 -29.70 -8.34
N LYS A 423 22.63 -28.82 -7.42
CA LYS A 423 22.13 -28.92 -6.05
C LYS A 423 20.67 -28.44 -5.98
N SER A 424 19.80 -29.30 -5.44
CA SER A 424 18.39 -28.93 -5.28
C SER A 424 18.22 -27.80 -4.26
N ASN A 425 17.20 -26.95 -4.46
CA ASN A 425 16.86 -25.89 -3.49
C ASN A 425 16.63 -26.45 -2.06
N ALA A 426 16.16 -27.69 -1.94
CA ALA A 426 16.00 -28.39 -0.66
C ALA A 426 17.37 -28.66 0.02
N ALA A 427 18.39 -29.08 -0.74
CA ALA A 427 19.73 -29.32 -0.21
C ALA A 427 20.40 -28.01 0.27
N ILE A 428 20.18 -26.91 -0.46
CA ILE A 428 20.68 -25.58 -0.09
C ILE A 428 19.97 -25.06 1.16
N SER A 429 18.65 -25.23 1.25
CA SER A 429 17.86 -24.85 2.42
C SER A 429 18.25 -25.63 3.68
N ASN A 430 18.70 -26.88 3.54
CA ASN A 430 19.16 -27.70 4.67
C ASN A 430 20.43 -27.13 5.33
N ILE A 431 21.29 -26.41 4.60
CA ILE A 431 22.47 -25.74 5.18
C ILE A 431 22.06 -24.58 6.11
N CYS A 432 20.92 -23.92 5.84
CA CYS A 432 20.38 -22.89 6.70
C CYS A 432 19.69 -23.45 7.96
N LYS A 433 19.41 -24.76 8.01
CA LYS A 433 18.63 -25.40 9.08
C LYS A 433 19.21 -25.19 10.49
N PRO A 434 20.52 -25.30 10.76
CA PRO A 434 21.06 -25.05 12.09
C PRO A 434 20.82 -23.61 12.57
N ALA A 435 20.95 -22.62 11.70
CA ALA A 435 20.66 -21.22 12.03
C ALA A 435 19.15 -21.03 12.33
N VAL A 436 18.27 -21.66 11.55
CA VAL A 436 16.83 -21.64 11.79
C VAL A 436 16.46 -22.26 13.13
N GLU A 437 17.06 -23.41 13.47
CA GLU A 437 16.82 -24.10 14.74
C GLU A 437 17.32 -23.29 15.94
N ARG A 438 18.51 -22.67 15.85
CA ARG A 438 19.03 -21.77 16.90
C ARG A 438 18.10 -20.58 17.11
N TRP A 439 17.64 -19.94 16.03
CA TRP A 439 16.71 -18.83 16.12
C TRP A 439 15.38 -19.26 16.74
N LYS A 440 14.77 -20.35 16.27
CA LYS A 440 13.51 -20.87 16.81
C LYS A 440 13.61 -21.20 18.29
N LYS A 441 14.64 -21.92 18.70
CA LYS A 441 14.84 -22.28 20.11
C LYS A 441 14.95 -21.05 21.01
N ARG A 442 15.80 -20.09 20.61
CA ARG A 442 15.97 -18.85 21.37
C ARG A 442 14.69 -18.01 21.38
N TYR A 443 13.98 -17.97 20.28
CA TYR A 443 12.73 -17.19 20.16
C TYR A 443 11.63 -17.75 21.05
N LEU A 444 11.44 -19.07 21.06
CA LEU A 444 10.46 -19.72 21.95
C LEU A 444 10.81 -19.52 23.41
N MET A 445 12.07 -19.69 23.80
CA MET A 445 12.54 -19.42 25.17
C MET A 445 12.34 -17.96 25.58
N ALA A 446 12.59 -17.03 24.67
CA ALA A 446 12.43 -15.60 24.93
C ALA A 446 10.95 -15.20 25.07
N ILE A 447 10.05 -15.80 24.29
CA ILE A 447 8.59 -15.59 24.44
C ILE A 447 8.12 -16.12 25.79
N ASP A 448 8.49 -17.35 26.17
CA ASP A 448 8.08 -17.96 27.44
C ASP A 448 8.58 -17.14 28.64
N ALA A 449 9.85 -16.75 28.61
CA ALA A 449 10.42 -15.88 29.63
C ALA A 449 9.73 -14.50 29.71
N TYR A 450 9.39 -13.92 28.55
CA TYR A 450 8.67 -12.65 28.47
C TYR A 450 7.26 -12.76 29.08
N LEU A 451 6.50 -13.81 28.72
CA LEU A 451 5.15 -14.03 29.27
C LEU A 451 5.18 -14.24 30.77
N THR A 452 6.09 -15.08 31.27
CA THR A 452 6.28 -15.33 32.72
C THR A 452 6.65 -14.05 33.44
N ALA A 453 7.58 -13.26 32.91
CA ALA A 453 7.99 -12.00 33.54
C ALA A 453 6.87 -10.95 33.52
N LYS A 454 6.06 -10.92 32.45
CA LYS A 454 4.88 -10.05 32.34
C LYS A 454 3.83 -10.38 33.42
N GLU A 455 3.47 -11.66 33.55
CA GLU A 455 2.53 -12.09 34.58
C GLU A 455 3.04 -11.75 35.98
N MET A 456 4.33 -11.99 36.23
CA MET A 456 4.94 -11.70 37.53
C MET A 456 4.91 -10.21 37.85
N PHE A 457 5.21 -9.36 36.86
CA PHE A 457 5.15 -7.91 36.98
C PHE A 457 3.72 -7.43 37.28
N GLU A 458 2.71 -7.93 36.56
CA GLU A 458 1.30 -7.57 36.81
C GLU A 458 0.78 -8.05 38.17
N ARG A 459 1.22 -9.21 38.64
CA ARG A 459 0.91 -9.69 40.01
C ARG A 459 1.58 -8.81 41.07
N THR A 460 2.85 -8.44 40.85
CA THR A 460 3.63 -7.67 41.84
C THR A 460 3.13 -6.23 41.94
N LYS A 461 2.61 -5.63 40.88
CA LYS A 461 1.95 -4.31 40.92
C LYS A 461 0.82 -4.25 41.96
N LYS A 462 0.11 -5.36 42.17
CA LYS A 462 -1.01 -5.43 43.12
C LYS A 462 -0.57 -5.48 44.56
N THR A 463 0.70 -5.75 44.86
CA THR A 463 1.22 -5.88 46.25
C THR A 463 1.58 -4.54 46.89
N GLY A 464 1.81 -3.48 46.08
CA GLY A 464 2.19 -2.15 46.58
C GLY A 464 3.65 -2.03 47.08
N ASP A 465 4.45 -3.11 47.04
CA ASP A 465 5.87 -3.09 47.45
C ASP A 465 6.74 -2.54 46.34
N THR A 466 7.29 -1.36 46.55
CA THR A 466 8.08 -0.62 45.52
C THR A 466 9.36 -1.35 45.12
N VAL A 467 10.02 -2.09 46.02
CA VAL A 467 11.26 -2.82 45.73
C VAL A 467 10.96 -4.04 44.83
N LEU A 468 9.91 -4.79 45.21
CA LEU A 468 9.47 -5.95 44.41
C LEU A 468 8.97 -5.52 43.03
N ILE A 469 8.23 -4.42 42.95
CA ILE A 469 7.75 -3.85 41.65
C ILE A 469 8.93 -3.48 40.78
N THR A 470 9.93 -2.76 41.28
CA THR A 470 11.11 -2.35 40.51
C THR A 470 11.91 -3.56 40.00
N ASN A 471 12.10 -4.60 40.80
CA ASN A 471 12.79 -5.81 40.39
C ASN A 471 12.02 -6.58 39.33
N ALA A 472 10.72 -6.72 39.46
CA ALA A 472 9.86 -7.37 38.48
C ALA A 472 9.83 -6.58 37.17
N GLU A 473 9.79 -5.25 37.22
CA GLU A 473 9.85 -4.37 36.03
C GLU A 473 11.18 -4.52 35.27
N ASN A 474 12.30 -4.56 36.01
CA ASN A 474 13.62 -4.74 35.37
C ASN A 474 13.73 -6.10 34.69
N SER A 475 13.23 -7.17 35.33
CA SER A 475 13.17 -8.51 34.73
C SER A 475 12.30 -8.54 33.50
N PHE A 476 11.12 -7.94 33.57
CA PHE A 476 10.21 -7.81 32.41
C PHE A 476 10.86 -7.05 31.25
N LYS A 477 11.51 -5.90 31.51
CA LYS A 477 12.23 -5.13 30.49
C LYS A 477 13.35 -5.94 29.84
N ALA A 478 14.13 -6.70 30.63
CA ALA A 478 15.21 -7.53 30.10
C ALA A 478 14.69 -8.66 29.20
N CYS A 479 13.65 -9.39 29.63
CA CYS A 479 13.02 -10.44 28.83
C CYS A 479 12.40 -9.88 27.54
N LYS A 480 11.78 -8.70 27.63
CA LYS A 480 11.26 -7.98 26.48
C LYS A 480 12.35 -7.62 25.47
N GLN A 481 13.48 -7.10 25.93
CA GLN A 481 14.61 -6.73 25.05
C GLN A 481 15.15 -7.94 24.27
N GLU A 482 15.29 -9.12 24.91
CA GLU A 482 15.78 -10.31 24.20
C GLU A 482 14.76 -10.80 23.15
N LYS A 483 13.47 -10.82 23.47
CA LYS A 483 12.40 -11.13 22.52
C LYS A 483 12.44 -10.17 21.33
N ASP A 484 12.48 -8.88 21.59
CA ASP A 484 12.49 -7.83 20.59
C ASP A 484 13.74 -7.92 19.69
N ARG A 485 14.90 -8.24 20.26
CA ARG A 485 16.14 -8.46 19.52
C ARG A 485 16.02 -9.58 18.48
N LEU A 486 15.36 -10.68 18.82
CA LEU A 486 15.14 -11.81 17.93
C LEU A 486 14.14 -11.51 16.81
N GLU A 487 13.12 -10.69 17.08
CA GLU A 487 12.18 -10.18 16.06
C GLU A 487 12.86 -9.20 15.12
N ILE A 488 13.70 -8.30 15.66
CA ILE A 488 14.46 -7.31 14.90
C ILE A 488 15.47 -8.01 13.97
N PHE A 489 16.11 -9.10 14.40
CA PHE A 489 17.05 -9.85 13.58
C PHE A 489 16.50 -10.22 12.20
N LYS A 490 15.27 -10.71 12.13
CA LYS A 490 14.60 -11.05 10.87
C LYS A 490 14.35 -9.83 9.98
N LYS A 491 14.09 -8.67 10.58
CA LYS A 491 13.92 -7.39 9.87
C LYS A 491 15.27 -6.88 9.36
N ASP A 492 16.30 -6.95 10.21
CA ASP A 492 17.65 -6.51 9.88
C ASP A 492 18.27 -7.34 8.75
N LEU A 493 18.05 -8.67 8.71
CA LEU A 493 18.44 -9.49 7.56
C LEU A 493 17.86 -8.95 6.24
N GLY A 494 16.57 -8.62 6.24
CA GLY A 494 15.93 -8.07 5.06
C GLY A 494 16.38 -6.65 4.71
N SER A 495 16.75 -5.86 5.71
CA SER A 495 17.27 -4.49 5.52
C SER A 495 18.70 -4.53 4.99
N PHE A 496 19.55 -5.40 5.54
CA PHE A 496 20.91 -5.63 5.04
C PHE A 496 20.92 -6.02 3.57
N VAL A 497 20.14 -7.03 3.17
CA VAL A 497 20.07 -7.48 1.77
C VAL A 497 19.68 -6.33 0.84
N ARG A 498 18.59 -5.61 1.15
CA ARG A 498 18.10 -4.53 0.28
C ARG A 498 19.07 -3.35 0.20
N PHE A 499 19.72 -3.03 1.32
CA PHE A 499 20.63 -1.89 1.38
C PHE A 499 21.97 -2.21 0.74
N TYR A 500 22.55 -3.38 1.01
CA TYR A 500 23.76 -3.85 0.36
C TYR A 500 23.59 -3.96 -1.17
N GLU A 501 22.47 -4.56 -1.63
CA GLU A 501 22.17 -4.66 -3.07
C GLU A 501 22.05 -3.30 -3.75
N PHE A 502 21.55 -2.30 -3.04
CA PHE A 502 21.47 -0.93 -3.53
C PHE A 502 22.84 -0.25 -3.52
N MET A 503 23.52 -0.23 -2.36
CA MET A 503 24.78 0.48 -2.20
C MET A 503 25.90 -0.09 -3.05
N SER A 504 25.94 -1.41 -3.24
CA SER A 504 26.95 -2.07 -4.10
C SER A 504 26.83 -1.73 -5.59
N GLN A 505 25.80 -0.98 -6.02
CA GLN A 505 25.69 -0.40 -7.36
C GLN A 505 26.35 1.00 -7.45
N ILE A 506 26.52 1.67 -6.32
CA ILE A 506 27.04 3.04 -6.22
C ILE A 506 28.49 3.05 -5.71
N VAL A 507 28.78 2.18 -4.74
CA VAL A 507 30.06 2.11 -4.04
C VAL A 507 30.69 0.73 -4.28
N GLU A 508 31.98 0.73 -4.61
CA GLU A 508 32.75 -0.52 -4.70
C GLU A 508 33.11 -0.98 -3.30
N TYR A 509 32.52 -2.11 -2.88
CA TYR A 509 32.91 -2.82 -1.66
C TYR A 509 33.90 -3.94 -2.06
N ASP A 510 35.16 -3.81 -1.66
CA ASP A 510 36.19 -4.87 -1.86
C ASP A 510 36.08 -5.97 -0.79
N ASP A 511 34.88 -6.24 -0.30
CA ASP A 511 34.63 -7.20 0.78
C ASP A 511 33.70 -8.32 0.31
N LYS A 512 34.24 -9.49 0.06
CA LYS A 512 33.50 -10.69 -0.36
C LYS A 512 32.52 -11.19 0.71
N ASP A 513 32.80 -10.89 1.98
CA ASP A 513 31.99 -11.37 3.09
C ASP A 513 30.61 -10.69 3.10
N LEU A 514 30.55 -9.44 2.67
CA LEU A 514 29.26 -8.75 2.48
C LEU A 514 28.38 -9.45 1.44
N GLU A 515 28.98 -9.90 0.34
CA GLU A 515 28.27 -10.63 -0.70
C GLU A 515 27.83 -12.01 -0.23
N LYS A 516 28.72 -12.75 0.45
CA LYS A 516 28.40 -14.06 1.03
C LYS A 516 27.21 -13.95 1.99
N LEU A 517 27.27 -12.97 2.89
CA LEU A 517 26.17 -12.74 3.83
C LEU A 517 24.88 -12.33 3.13
N SER A 518 24.94 -11.50 2.10
CA SER A 518 23.75 -11.08 1.34
C SER A 518 23.02 -12.28 0.71
N LEU A 519 23.78 -13.21 0.11
CA LEU A 519 23.24 -14.44 -0.46
C LEU A 519 22.61 -15.34 0.61
N PHE A 520 23.34 -15.58 1.69
CA PHE A 520 22.88 -16.41 2.81
C PHE A 520 21.64 -15.81 3.48
N ALA A 521 21.66 -14.52 3.81
CA ALA A 521 20.58 -13.81 4.47
C ALA A 521 19.28 -13.83 3.65
N ARG A 522 19.38 -13.73 2.33
CA ARG A 522 18.24 -13.81 1.40
C ARG A 522 17.54 -15.16 1.51
N HIS A 523 18.29 -16.26 1.64
CA HIS A 523 17.76 -17.62 1.76
C HIS A 523 17.31 -17.96 3.18
N LEU A 524 18.06 -17.49 4.19
CA LEU A 524 17.73 -17.72 5.60
C LEU A 524 16.42 -17.02 6.00
N ARG A 525 16.24 -15.76 5.62
CA ARG A 525 15.09 -14.94 6.07
C ARG A 525 13.72 -15.57 5.82
N PRO A 526 13.41 -16.15 4.63
CA PRO A 526 12.13 -16.82 4.40
C PRO A 526 11.92 -18.06 5.28
N LEU A 527 13.00 -18.71 5.75
CA LEU A 527 12.93 -19.92 6.58
C LEU A 527 12.69 -19.60 8.07
N LEU A 528 12.93 -18.36 8.49
CA LEU A 528 12.63 -17.89 9.84
C LEU A 528 11.12 -17.64 9.99
N HIS A 529 10.35 -18.72 9.99
CA HIS A 529 8.94 -18.65 10.34
C HIS A 529 8.80 -18.85 11.85
N GLU A 530 8.12 -17.91 12.50
CA GLU A 530 7.46 -18.22 13.74
C GLU A 530 6.61 -19.48 13.44
N GLN A 531 6.75 -20.56 14.21
CA GLN A 531 5.69 -21.55 14.21
C GLN A 531 4.45 -20.77 14.66
N ARG A 532 3.58 -20.49 13.73
CA ARG A 532 2.25 -20.07 14.04
C ARG A 532 1.69 -21.27 14.83
N LEU A 533 1.64 -21.16 16.15
CA LEU A 533 0.61 -21.82 16.94
C LEU A 533 -0.64 -21.61 16.10
N GLU A 534 -1.37 -22.68 15.76
CA GLU A 534 -2.54 -22.69 14.90
C GLU A 534 -3.21 -21.34 14.99
N GLU A 535 -3.14 -20.57 13.89
CA GLU A 535 -3.53 -19.17 13.95
C GLU A 535 -4.94 -19.17 14.47
N ASP A 536 -5.16 -18.59 15.64
CA ASP A 536 -6.51 -18.27 16.06
C ASP A 536 -7.08 -17.37 14.98
N GLU A 537 -7.75 -18.01 14.02
CA GLU A 537 -8.44 -17.28 12.97
C GLU A 537 -9.45 -16.39 13.67
N VAL A 538 -9.33 -15.09 13.47
CA VAL A 538 -10.33 -14.16 13.97
C VAL A 538 -11.64 -14.55 13.31
N ASP A 539 -12.50 -15.23 14.07
CA ASP A 539 -13.81 -15.67 13.59
C ASP A 539 -14.76 -14.47 13.57
N LEU A 540 -15.14 -14.05 12.38
CA LEU A 540 -16.09 -12.97 12.14
C LEU A 540 -17.50 -13.46 11.82
N SER A 541 -17.81 -14.75 11.98
CA SER A 541 -19.12 -15.34 11.68
C SER A 541 -20.26 -14.70 12.48
N ASN A 542 -19.94 -14.15 13.66
CA ASN A 542 -20.88 -13.50 14.57
C ASN A 542 -20.93 -11.96 14.40
N VAL A 543 -20.21 -11.39 13.44
CA VAL A 543 -20.19 -9.95 13.19
C VAL A 543 -21.25 -9.60 12.14
N GLU A 544 -22.04 -8.56 12.39
CA GLU A 544 -23.05 -8.03 11.48
C GLU A 544 -22.91 -6.52 11.33
N MET A 545 -23.16 -6.03 10.13
CA MET A 545 -23.23 -4.59 9.84
C MET A 545 -24.65 -4.11 10.14
N SER A 546 -24.82 -3.35 11.22
CA SER A 546 -26.13 -2.85 11.64
C SER A 546 -26.52 -1.57 10.93
N HIS A 547 -25.55 -0.70 10.64
CA HIS A 547 -25.74 0.57 9.96
C HIS A 547 -24.68 0.76 8.90
N TYR A 548 -25.08 1.36 7.79
CA TYR A 548 -24.20 1.71 6.68
C TYR A 548 -24.68 3.02 6.05
N ARG A 549 -23.74 3.95 5.83
CA ARG A 549 -23.99 5.18 5.10
C ARG A 549 -22.80 5.52 4.21
N LEU A 550 -23.10 5.87 2.97
CA LEU A 550 -22.13 6.41 2.02
C LEU A 550 -22.46 7.90 1.80
N SER A 551 -21.60 8.79 2.22
CA SER A 551 -21.81 10.24 2.13
C SER A 551 -20.79 10.88 1.19
N LYS A 552 -21.27 11.75 0.28
CA LYS A 552 -20.43 12.68 -0.47
C LYS A 552 -20.00 13.79 0.49
N ILE A 553 -18.70 13.99 0.70
CA ILE A 553 -18.21 14.99 1.65
C ILE A 553 -17.98 16.31 0.95
N HIS A 554 -17.06 16.35 0.00
CA HIS A 554 -16.76 17.56 -0.75
C HIS A 554 -16.45 17.22 -2.20
N GLU A 555 -16.81 18.14 -3.08
CA GLU A 555 -16.27 18.27 -4.43
C GLU A 555 -15.24 19.40 -4.34
N GLN A 556 -13.97 19.07 -4.53
CA GLN A 556 -12.87 19.99 -4.32
C GLN A 556 -12.02 20.10 -5.58
N ASP A 557 -11.56 21.30 -5.85
CA ASP A 557 -10.43 21.56 -6.73
C ASP A 557 -9.17 21.47 -5.85
N LEU A 558 -8.51 20.31 -5.85
CA LEU A 558 -7.27 20.11 -5.12
C LEU A 558 -6.12 20.73 -5.90
N ARG A 559 -6.05 22.08 -5.94
CA ARG A 559 -4.95 22.75 -6.62
C ARG A 559 -3.65 22.53 -5.88
N LEU A 560 -2.68 22.03 -6.61
CA LEU A 560 -1.28 22.06 -6.19
C LEU A 560 -0.82 23.51 -6.19
N GLN A 561 -0.60 24.09 -5.00
CA GLN A 561 -0.30 25.51 -4.83
C GLN A 561 1.09 25.85 -5.40
N GLU A 562 1.19 27.01 -6.05
CA GLU A 562 2.43 27.49 -6.67
C GLU A 562 3.54 27.82 -5.67
N GLU A 563 3.20 28.07 -4.41
CA GLU A 563 4.11 28.52 -3.34
C GLU A 563 4.60 27.39 -2.42
N THR A 564 4.46 26.12 -2.79
CA THR A 564 5.03 25.04 -1.98
C THR A 564 6.57 25.07 -2.09
N PRO A 565 7.31 25.03 -0.97
CA PRO A 565 8.77 24.93 -1.00
C PRO A 565 9.21 23.67 -1.73
N ASP A 566 10.41 23.70 -2.33
CA ASP A 566 11.00 22.56 -3.01
C ASP A 566 10.91 21.32 -2.12
N TYR A 567 10.33 20.26 -2.68
CA TYR A 567 10.14 19.02 -1.93
C TYR A 567 11.46 18.26 -1.85
N THR A 568 11.83 17.85 -0.64
CA THR A 568 13.05 17.10 -0.39
C THR A 568 12.77 15.60 -0.22
N LEU A 569 13.55 14.77 -0.90
CA LEU A 569 13.53 13.32 -0.79
C LEU A 569 14.55 12.87 0.26
N ASP A 570 14.10 12.20 1.32
CA ASP A 570 14.99 11.68 2.35
C ASP A 570 15.85 10.53 1.84
N ALA A 571 17.13 10.58 2.17
CA ALA A 571 18.05 9.48 1.94
C ALA A 571 17.66 8.25 2.79
N SER A 572 18.07 7.05 2.34
CA SER A 572 17.76 5.79 3.05
C SER A 572 18.65 5.58 4.29
N ASN A 573 18.77 6.59 5.18
CA ASN A 573 19.67 6.56 6.33
C ASN A 573 19.07 5.90 7.60
N ASP A 574 17.77 5.62 7.63
CA ASP A 574 17.08 4.99 8.78
C ASP A 574 17.09 3.46 8.74
N ILE A 575 18.04 2.86 8.04
CA ILE A 575 18.13 1.42 7.88
C ILE A 575 18.79 0.82 9.12
N GLY A 576 18.19 -0.23 9.68
CA GLY A 576 18.65 -0.87 10.93
C GLY A 576 18.04 -0.32 12.23
N THR A 577 17.20 0.72 12.14
CA THR A 577 16.47 1.31 13.30
C THR A 577 15.14 0.58 13.61
N ALA A 578 14.93 -0.61 13.05
CA ALA A 578 13.70 -1.37 13.24
C ALA A 578 13.38 -1.57 14.72
N LYS A 579 12.14 -1.25 15.11
CA LYS A 579 11.59 -1.52 16.44
C LYS A 579 10.67 -2.74 16.41
N ALA A 580 10.74 -3.58 17.44
CA ALA A 580 9.76 -4.61 17.66
C ALA A 580 8.41 -3.97 18.04
N LYS A 581 7.31 -4.55 17.56
CA LYS A 581 5.95 -4.11 17.94
C LYS A 581 5.31 -5.20 18.75
N ASP A 582 4.90 -4.88 19.99
CA ASP A 582 4.17 -5.80 20.83
C ASP A 582 2.79 -6.12 20.22
N LYS A 583 2.38 -7.37 20.30
CA LYS A 583 1.01 -7.78 20.02
C LYS A 583 0.13 -7.24 21.14
N LYS A 584 -0.95 -6.60 20.78
CA LYS A 584 -1.97 -6.13 21.72
C LYS A 584 -3.17 -7.05 21.57
N GLU A 585 -3.38 -7.93 22.54
CA GLU A 585 -4.57 -8.79 22.61
C GLU A 585 -5.67 -8.02 23.33
N GLU A 586 -6.86 -8.02 22.74
CA GLU A 586 -8.05 -7.34 23.25
C GLU A 586 -9.28 -8.14 22.85
N PHE A 587 -10.35 -8.02 23.61
CA PHE A 587 -11.62 -8.63 23.24
C PHE A 587 -12.15 -8.06 21.93
N LEU A 588 -12.71 -8.92 21.08
CA LEU A 588 -13.23 -8.52 19.78
C LEU A 588 -14.29 -7.43 19.90
N SER A 589 -15.13 -7.49 20.93
CA SER A 589 -16.11 -6.45 21.25
C SER A 589 -15.48 -5.08 21.49
N GLN A 590 -14.32 -5.02 22.17
CA GLN A 590 -13.60 -3.77 22.41
C GLN A 590 -12.98 -3.22 21.12
N VAL A 591 -12.50 -4.10 20.22
CA VAL A 591 -11.99 -3.69 18.92
C VAL A 591 -13.13 -3.13 18.06
N LEU A 592 -14.29 -3.78 18.06
CA LEU A 592 -15.50 -3.33 17.37
C LEU A 592 -15.99 -1.98 17.90
N SER A 593 -16.04 -1.83 19.24
CA SER A 593 -16.46 -0.56 19.87
C SER A 593 -15.56 0.60 19.44
N ARG A 594 -14.23 0.42 19.47
CA ARG A 594 -13.29 1.45 19.04
C ARG A 594 -13.36 1.75 17.53
N MET A 595 -13.60 0.73 16.70
CA MET A 595 -13.83 0.98 15.28
C MET A 595 -15.10 1.79 15.07
N ASN A 596 -16.17 1.44 15.76
CA ASN A 596 -17.42 2.20 15.72
C ASN A 596 -17.23 3.66 16.19
N GLU A 597 -16.44 3.89 17.24
CA GLU A 597 -16.10 5.24 17.74
C GLU A 597 -15.33 6.08 16.71
N LEU A 598 -14.35 5.49 16.04
CA LEU A 598 -13.55 6.16 15.00
C LEU A 598 -14.43 6.66 13.83
N PHE A 599 -15.47 5.89 13.49
CA PHE A 599 -16.36 6.24 12.37
C PHE A 599 -17.55 7.14 12.77
N ILE A 600 -17.91 7.16 14.06
CA ILE A 600 -18.98 8.01 14.58
C ILE A 600 -18.48 9.45 14.83
N SER A 601 -17.23 9.64 15.24
CA SER A 601 -16.69 10.95 15.62
C SER A 601 -16.36 11.87 14.45
N ASP A 602 -16.17 11.35 13.23
CA ASP A 602 -15.71 12.12 12.06
C ASP A 602 -16.82 12.78 11.23
N HIS A 603 -18.10 12.67 11.61
CA HIS A 603 -19.22 12.95 10.70
C HIS A 603 -20.10 14.14 11.04
N LEU A 604 -19.98 14.73 12.21
CA LEU A 604 -20.69 15.95 12.57
C LEU A 604 -19.70 17.12 12.52
N THR A 605 -19.84 17.95 11.48
CA THR A 605 -19.14 19.25 11.50
C THR A 605 -19.75 20.11 12.62
N ASP A 606 -19.00 21.06 13.17
CA ASP A 606 -19.50 22.04 14.15
C ASP A 606 -20.78 22.71 13.65
N LYS A 607 -20.91 22.88 12.33
CA LYS A 607 -22.07 23.47 11.68
C LYS A 607 -23.31 22.54 11.73
N ASP A 608 -23.13 21.23 11.62
CA ASP A 608 -24.20 20.24 11.75
C ASP A 608 -24.65 20.11 13.20
N MET A 609 -23.70 20.14 14.14
CA MET A 609 -23.96 20.17 15.58
C MET A 609 -24.79 21.40 15.97
N ILE A 610 -24.42 22.57 15.48
CA ILE A 610 -25.13 23.84 15.71
C ILE A 610 -26.53 23.78 15.10
N SER A 611 -26.67 23.32 13.84
CA SER A 611 -27.97 23.21 13.17
C SER A 611 -28.92 22.25 13.89
N ASN A 612 -28.41 21.12 14.39
CA ASN A 612 -29.18 20.14 15.15
C ASN A 612 -29.58 20.69 16.54
N ALA A 613 -28.64 21.37 17.21
CA ALA A 613 -28.92 22.05 18.48
C ALA A 613 -30.03 23.10 18.34
N PHE A 614 -30.01 23.86 17.25
CA PHE A 614 -31.09 24.85 16.93
C PHE A 614 -32.44 24.20 16.72
N SER A 615 -32.48 23.07 16.02
CA SER A 615 -33.77 22.37 15.80
C SER A 615 -34.36 21.81 17.08
N VAL A 616 -33.53 21.24 17.95
CA VAL A 616 -33.93 20.75 19.27
C VAL A 616 -34.34 21.92 20.17
N TYR A 617 -33.58 23.02 20.15
CA TYR A 617 -33.90 24.25 20.88
C TYR A 617 -35.31 24.78 20.53
N ASN A 618 -35.60 24.95 19.23
CA ASN A 618 -36.88 25.43 18.78
C ASN A 618 -38.07 24.55 19.23
N LYS A 619 -37.90 23.22 19.16
CA LYS A 619 -38.93 22.28 19.60
C LYS A 619 -39.16 22.31 21.12
N ILE A 620 -38.10 22.49 21.90
CA ILE A 620 -38.24 22.60 23.37
C ILE A 620 -38.92 23.93 23.75
N THR A 621 -38.65 25.03 23.05
CA THR A 621 -39.28 26.34 23.32
C THR A 621 -40.78 26.37 23.05
N GLU A 622 -41.31 25.46 22.22
CA GLU A 622 -42.73 25.25 21.99
C GLU A 622 -43.46 24.61 23.17
N ASN A 623 -42.71 23.98 24.12
CA ASN A 623 -43.30 23.31 25.28
C ASN A 623 -43.29 24.22 26.52
N GLU A 624 -44.40 24.89 26.77
CA GLU A 624 -44.57 25.86 27.86
C GLU A 624 -44.32 25.27 29.27
N ASN A 625 -44.67 23.99 29.49
CA ASN A 625 -44.43 23.32 30.78
C ASN A 625 -42.97 23.13 31.07
N VAL A 626 -42.22 22.66 30.06
CA VAL A 626 -40.76 22.44 30.15
C VAL A 626 -40.01 23.76 30.30
N MET A 627 -40.44 24.80 29.57
CA MET A 627 -39.87 26.16 29.69
C MET A 627 -40.09 26.76 31.09
N THR A 628 -41.20 26.46 31.72
CA THR A 628 -41.49 26.88 33.11
C THR A 628 -40.58 26.14 34.11
N GLN A 629 -40.35 24.85 33.90
CA GLN A 629 -39.42 24.08 34.72
C GLN A 629 -37.96 24.56 34.60
N ILE A 630 -37.53 24.88 33.40
CA ILE A 630 -36.16 25.40 33.14
C ILE A 630 -35.93 26.75 33.79
N LYS A 631 -36.93 27.62 33.79
CA LYS A 631 -36.83 28.98 34.40
C LYS A 631 -36.78 28.95 35.90
N ASN A 632 -37.37 27.92 36.55
CA ASN A 632 -37.60 27.88 37.99
C ASN A 632 -36.65 26.91 38.73
N ASN A 633 -35.88 26.07 38.00
CA ASN A 633 -35.03 25.04 38.60
C ASN A 633 -33.56 25.14 38.11
N PRO A 634 -32.57 24.80 38.92
CA PRO A 634 -31.19 24.65 38.48
C PRO A 634 -31.05 23.42 37.54
N PRO A 635 -29.98 23.36 36.69
CA PRO A 635 -29.84 22.32 35.68
C PRO A 635 -29.94 20.89 36.22
N GLU A 636 -29.36 20.61 37.37
CA GLU A 636 -29.39 19.29 37.98
C GLU A 636 -30.80 18.82 38.35
N GLN A 637 -31.68 19.75 38.74
CA GLN A 637 -33.07 19.43 39.08
C GLN A 637 -33.94 19.39 37.80
N ALA A 638 -33.70 20.22 36.81
CA ALA A 638 -34.40 20.20 35.54
C ALA A 638 -34.18 18.89 34.78
N ILE A 639 -32.98 18.36 34.84
CA ILE A 639 -32.62 17.07 34.18
C ILE A 639 -33.27 15.86 34.88
N LEU A 640 -33.59 15.94 36.15
CA LEU A 640 -34.35 14.90 36.87
C LEU A 640 -35.85 14.94 36.59
N GLY A 641 -36.35 16.00 35.98
CA GLY A 641 -37.76 16.19 35.59
C GLY A 641 -38.03 15.88 34.12
N ASP A 642 -39.12 16.48 33.60
CA ASP A 642 -39.59 16.26 32.22
C ASP A 642 -38.69 16.85 31.15
N PHE A 643 -37.69 17.68 31.52
CA PHE A 643 -36.78 18.34 30.61
C PHE A 643 -35.90 17.37 29.81
N LEU A 644 -35.30 16.36 30.46
CA LEU A 644 -34.49 15.36 29.77
C LEU A 644 -35.31 14.58 28.75
N GLN A 645 -36.56 14.21 29.14
CA GLN A 645 -37.45 13.49 28.24
C GLN A 645 -37.93 14.37 27.09
N ALA A 646 -38.10 15.68 27.31
CA ALA A 646 -38.42 16.63 26.25
C ALA A 646 -37.23 16.81 25.25
N VAL A 647 -36.01 16.81 25.75
CA VAL A 647 -34.79 16.80 24.90
C VAL A 647 -34.72 15.53 24.07
N ASP A 648 -34.93 14.36 24.71
CA ASP A 648 -34.94 13.05 24.05
C ASP A 648 -36.02 13.01 22.93
N ASN A 649 -37.22 13.44 23.23
CA ASN A 649 -38.32 13.50 22.26
C ASN A 649 -38.02 14.48 21.11
N ALA A 650 -37.47 15.66 21.41
CA ALA A 650 -37.13 16.66 20.41
C ALA A 650 -36.00 16.17 19.48
N VAL A 651 -35.05 15.37 19.99
CA VAL A 651 -34.01 14.71 19.20
C VAL A 651 -34.62 13.62 18.32
N MET A 652 -35.53 12.78 18.87
CA MET A 652 -36.20 11.70 18.13
C MET A 652 -37.12 12.22 17.02
N ASP A 653 -37.80 13.32 17.23
CA ASP A 653 -38.68 13.93 16.26
C ASP A 653 -37.95 14.76 15.18
N SER A 654 -36.64 14.86 15.23
CA SER A 654 -35.89 15.54 14.18
C SER A 654 -35.84 14.68 12.92
N ASN A 655 -36.20 15.28 11.76
CA ASN A 655 -36.37 14.62 10.45
C ASN A 655 -35.18 13.75 10.00
N ASP A 656 -35.42 12.82 9.06
CA ASP A 656 -34.51 11.80 8.52
C ASP A 656 -33.08 12.25 8.17
N ALA A 657 -32.86 13.52 7.83
CA ALA A 657 -31.51 14.08 7.58
C ALA A 657 -30.63 14.20 8.85
N ARG A 658 -31.20 13.97 10.04
CA ARG A 658 -30.58 14.14 11.35
C ARG A 658 -30.47 12.83 12.15
N GLN A 659 -30.72 11.69 11.52
CA GLN A 659 -30.65 10.36 12.16
C GLN A 659 -29.31 10.10 12.80
N GLU A 660 -28.23 10.61 12.24
CA GLU A 660 -26.87 10.42 12.73
C GLU A 660 -26.62 11.14 14.06
N PHE A 661 -27.14 12.36 14.20
CA PHE A 661 -27.10 13.09 15.47
C PHE A 661 -27.93 12.37 16.54
N MET A 662 -29.10 11.87 16.17
CA MET A 662 -29.99 11.09 17.06
C MET A 662 -29.32 9.81 17.54
N LEU A 663 -28.63 9.08 16.66
CA LEU A 663 -27.90 7.87 17.00
C LEU A 663 -26.70 8.14 17.93
N GLN A 664 -25.96 9.22 17.69
CA GLN A 664 -24.87 9.65 18.56
C GLN A 664 -25.37 10.09 19.94
N TYR A 665 -26.49 10.77 19.98
CA TYR A 665 -27.13 11.22 21.21
C TYR A 665 -27.58 10.03 22.08
N LEU A 666 -28.24 9.03 21.49
CA LEU A 666 -28.79 7.86 22.19
C LEU A 666 -27.73 6.80 22.55
N SER A 667 -26.64 6.73 21.80
CA SER A 667 -25.63 5.65 21.99
C SER A 667 -24.75 5.81 23.23
N VAL A 668 -24.63 7.02 23.78
CA VAL A 668 -23.75 7.29 24.94
C VAL A 668 -24.48 8.14 25.99
N PRO A 669 -24.92 7.57 27.12
CA PRO A 669 -25.65 8.29 28.16
C PRO A 669 -24.96 9.55 28.70
N VAL A 670 -23.61 9.58 28.69
CA VAL A 670 -22.83 10.76 29.09
C VAL A 670 -22.99 11.90 28.08
N ARG A 671 -23.11 11.60 26.78
CA ARG A 671 -23.34 12.60 25.72
C ARG A 671 -24.78 13.16 25.77
N ALA A 672 -25.77 12.30 26.02
CA ALA A 672 -27.15 12.73 26.19
C ALA A 672 -27.28 13.74 27.36
N LYS A 673 -26.66 13.44 28.49
CA LYS A 673 -26.60 14.39 29.62
C LYS A 673 -25.84 15.66 29.29
N GLY A 674 -24.66 15.54 28.65
CA GLY A 674 -23.86 16.71 28.24
C GLY A 674 -24.64 17.63 27.28
N PHE A 675 -25.34 17.05 26.30
CA PHE A 675 -26.20 17.78 25.37
C PHE A 675 -27.41 18.44 26.06
N ALA A 676 -28.03 17.74 27.02
CA ALA A 676 -29.10 18.32 27.82
C ALA A 676 -28.62 19.53 28.65
N TYR A 677 -27.42 19.47 29.25
CA TYR A 677 -26.82 20.65 29.91
C TYR A 677 -26.56 21.79 28.94
N LEU A 678 -26.06 21.51 27.72
CA LEU A 678 -25.86 22.51 26.69
C LEU A 678 -27.19 23.17 26.29
N MET A 679 -28.27 22.36 26.09
CA MET A 679 -29.62 22.87 25.81
C MET A 679 -30.17 23.75 26.95
N PHE A 680 -29.93 23.35 28.19
CA PHE A 680 -30.34 24.14 29.34
C PHE A 680 -29.64 25.52 29.38
N ASP A 681 -28.32 25.56 29.12
CA ASP A 681 -27.54 26.80 29.10
C ASP A 681 -27.95 27.73 27.92
N MET A 682 -28.29 27.14 26.77
CA MET A 682 -28.87 27.86 25.62
C MET A 682 -30.25 28.42 25.94
N LEU A 683 -31.15 27.65 26.54
CA LEU A 683 -32.53 28.04 26.88
C LEU A 683 -32.60 29.04 28.03
N THR A 684 -31.60 29.08 28.90
CA THR A 684 -31.47 30.07 29.99
C THR A 684 -30.66 31.29 29.59
N GLY A 685 -30.21 31.40 28.34
CA GLY A 685 -29.47 32.56 27.82
C GLY A 685 -28.04 32.68 28.34
N LYS A 686 -27.47 31.62 28.97
CA LYS A 686 -26.06 31.61 29.40
C LYS A 686 -25.10 31.46 28.22
N ILE A 687 -25.52 30.82 27.13
CA ILE A 687 -24.79 30.70 25.88
C ILE A 687 -25.58 31.46 24.81
N ALA A 688 -24.92 32.43 24.14
CA ALA A 688 -25.48 33.19 23.05
C ALA A 688 -25.75 32.30 21.85
N LEU A 689 -26.93 32.40 21.24
CA LEU A 689 -27.25 31.73 19.99
C LEU A 689 -26.33 32.31 18.89
N PRO A 690 -25.63 31.48 18.08
CA PRO A 690 -24.91 32.01 16.93
C PRO A 690 -25.89 32.63 15.95
N THR A 691 -25.65 33.88 15.57
CA THR A 691 -26.47 34.68 14.61
C THR A 691 -26.32 34.16 13.19
#